data_4a790045b13bd56a3c1a1f782cd7e971
#
_entry.id   4a790045b13bd56a3c1a1f782cd7e971
#
_cell.length_a   1.000
_cell.length_b   1.000
_cell.length_c   1.000
_cell.angle_alpha   90.00
_cell.angle_beta   90.00
_cell.angle_gamma   90.00
#
_symmetry.space_group_name_H-M   'P 1'
#
loop_
_entity.id
_entity.type
_entity.pdbx_description
1 polymer ?
#
loop_
_entity_poly.entity_id
_entity_poly.type
_entity_poly.pdbx_seq_one_letter_code
_entity_poly.pdbx_strand_id
1 'polypeptide(L)'
;MRSEPLTPTEARLLPIARLFWPDLQETREGDIERSSRLADVMGSLYAAPVALGGLVWLVVLTDLSVILDNGPVLLVFLVLVLLLRRLMFAMFIELRPGDRADLRGSLAGIVSWAAALSFGPSALWLTVAGVISNQVGRTRLTSAAIRWNRARNLMLELTEITAGLVGLRVYQAMGGATYPFGEVQTIATPGLAATALRYVLSLAVLSPLLVYWVRVGRERATRYSFGPYLAATAGLPLLIDPFAVLVTVLHAEAGLGMTLFFSSGLLMVSLLANRLSSAALRSRQRAGELAKLEQLGRDMIGTPIDPAALSDILEDHIPVMLPTFQVDVRLFPEDILYQYPKGHSPISAEGWAWLRTAVEARCFLPGEELPWADRRMDPREKGHRPRLIAPIIKPDNPEPIGGIALAQQTRMAWEAQEIARSLPAVQTLASQIGSALHGAELYRIEQELSLAGQIQSSFLPTDLPVQPGWQITAELEPARETAGDFYDVITLPNGRLGILIADVADKGMGAALYMALCRTLLRTYALEYHDRPDFVVKVTNRRILMDTDVTMFVTVFYAVLDPVSGKLVYCNAGHHPPLLVRAPGSGEVEPLTRTGMALGALPAGNWERGLAEIAPRDQLILYTDGITDAQDATGARFGRNRLADVARAHAGCPAREAKEHLLDAVSAFTGQAAQFDDITLLIAFREE
;
A
#
# COMPACT_ATOMS: atom_id res chain seq x y z
N MET A 1 19.74 9.91 5.83
CA MET A 1 20.27 9.10 6.96
C MET A 1 21.67 9.62 7.34
N ARG A 2 21.88 10.08 8.58
CA ARG A 2 23.23 10.44 9.07
C ARG A 2 24.01 9.14 9.25
N SER A 3 25.20 9.01 8.63
CA SER A 3 26.10 7.87 8.84
C SER A 3 26.53 7.82 10.30
N GLU A 4 26.32 6.69 10.98
CA GLU A 4 26.89 6.50 12.32
C GLU A 4 28.43 6.51 12.27
N PRO A 5 29.10 7.02 13.29
CA PRO A 5 30.56 7.04 13.33
C PRO A 5 31.14 5.61 13.38
N LEU A 6 32.37 5.45 12.92
CA LEU A 6 33.11 4.19 13.02
C LEU A 6 33.22 3.74 14.48
N THR A 7 32.99 2.47 14.73
CA THR A 7 33.31 1.91 16.05
C THR A 7 34.84 1.87 16.28
N PRO A 8 35.31 1.87 17.53
CA PRO A 8 36.75 1.76 17.82
C PRO A 8 37.41 0.52 17.18
N THR A 9 36.70 -0.58 17.12
CA THR A 9 37.17 -1.81 16.45
C THR A 9 37.26 -1.63 14.94
N GLU A 10 36.26 -1.04 14.30
CA GLU A 10 36.29 -0.74 12.85
C GLU A 10 37.39 0.27 12.49
N ALA A 11 37.55 1.32 13.28
CA ALA A 11 38.57 2.33 13.07
C ALA A 11 40.01 1.76 13.07
N ARG A 12 40.24 0.72 13.88
CA ARG A 12 41.55 0.01 13.93
C ARG A 12 41.78 -0.90 12.74
N LEU A 13 40.72 -1.52 12.22
CA LEU A 13 40.81 -2.52 11.17
C LEU A 13 40.70 -1.94 9.75
N LEU A 14 40.04 -0.78 9.62
CA LEU A 14 39.85 -0.12 8.33
C LEU A 14 41.14 0.20 7.57
N PRO A 15 42.21 0.71 8.21
CA PRO A 15 43.49 0.97 7.53
C PRO A 15 44.12 -0.29 6.96
N ILE A 16 44.03 -1.41 7.69
CA ILE A 16 44.54 -2.72 7.25
C ILE A 16 43.69 -3.25 6.07
N ALA A 17 42.38 -3.14 6.17
CA ALA A 17 41.49 -3.58 5.09
C ALA A 17 41.69 -2.77 3.79
N ARG A 18 41.99 -1.47 3.90
CA ARG A 18 42.26 -0.58 2.77
C ARG A 18 43.54 -0.93 2.00
N LEU A 19 44.49 -1.59 2.58
CA LEU A 19 45.68 -2.10 1.88
C LEU A 19 45.26 -3.13 0.80
N PHE A 20 44.18 -3.87 1.04
CA PHE A 20 43.70 -4.94 0.15
C PHE A 20 42.44 -4.54 -0.65
N TRP A 21 41.72 -3.50 -0.14
CA TRP A 21 40.55 -2.94 -0.83
C TRP A 21 40.57 -1.40 -0.69
N PRO A 22 41.30 -0.68 -1.57
CA PRO A 22 41.49 0.78 -1.50
C PRO A 22 40.17 1.57 -1.53
N ASP A 23 39.17 1.10 -2.27
CA ASP A 23 37.88 1.80 -2.47
C ASP A 23 36.89 1.57 -1.32
N LEU A 24 37.30 0.96 -0.20
CA LEU A 24 36.44 0.77 0.97
C LEU A 24 36.17 2.13 1.64
N GLN A 25 34.99 2.71 1.38
CA GLN A 25 34.63 4.08 1.80
C GLN A 25 33.99 4.15 3.18
N GLU A 26 34.19 5.30 3.86
CA GLU A 26 33.63 5.54 5.20
C GLU A 26 32.16 5.95 5.24
N THR A 27 31.57 6.46 4.14
CA THR A 27 30.48 7.43 4.25
C THR A 27 29.21 7.19 3.43
N ARG A 28 29.09 6.13 2.63
CA ARG A 28 27.89 5.94 1.77
C ARG A 28 27.08 4.67 2.00
N GLU A 29 27.52 3.81 2.90
CA GLU A 29 26.91 2.48 3.07
C GLU A 29 26.32 2.36 4.48
N GLY A 30 25.23 1.60 4.61
CA GLY A 30 24.62 1.31 5.91
C GLY A 30 25.64 0.65 6.85
N ASP A 31 25.56 0.97 8.14
CA ASP A 31 26.55 0.58 9.15
C ASP A 31 26.84 -0.92 9.22
N ILE A 32 25.82 -1.75 8.97
CA ILE A 32 25.94 -3.23 8.96
C ILE A 32 26.70 -3.71 7.72
N GLU A 33 26.49 -3.09 6.57
CA GLU A 33 27.15 -3.47 5.32
C GLU A 33 28.64 -3.18 5.37
N ARG A 34 29.05 -2.06 5.93
CA ARG A 34 30.45 -1.70 6.18
C ARG A 34 31.13 -2.70 7.12
N SER A 35 30.47 -3.04 8.25
CA SER A 35 31.00 -4.07 9.18
C SER A 35 31.15 -5.43 8.52
N SER A 36 30.20 -5.81 7.68
CA SER A 36 30.26 -7.07 6.93
C SER A 36 31.42 -7.09 5.94
N ARG A 37 31.68 -5.98 5.24
CA ARG A 37 32.82 -5.87 4.31
C ARG A 37 34.17 -5.94 5.01
N LEU A 38 34.31 -5.32 6.18
CA LEU A 38 35.48 -5.47 7.02
C LEU A 38 35.68 -6.91 7.47
N ALA A 39 34.61 -7.57 7.90
CA ALA A 39 34.65 -8.99 8.28
C ALA A 39 35.07 -9.90 7.11
N ASP A 40 34.62 -9.59 5.87
CA ASP A 40 34.98 -10.35 4.66
C ASP A 40 36.48 -10.28 4.36
N VAL A 41 37.06 -9.09 4.43
CA VAL A 41 38.51 -8.88 4.21
C VAL A 41 39.33 -9.54 5.32
N MET A 42 39.01 -9.22 6.59
CA MET A 42 39.76 -9.74 7.72
C MET A 42 39.65 -11.26 7.84
N GLY A 43 38.43 -11.80 7.62
CA GLY A 43 38.19 -13.24 7.61
C GLY A 43 39.02 -13.97 6.56
N SER A 44 39.14 -13.38 5.36
CA SER A 44 39.98 -13.93 4.29
C SER A 44 41.45 -13.93 4.67
N LEU A 45 41.94 -12.82 5.23
CA LEU A 45 43.36 -12.63 5.55
C LEU A 45 43.88 -13.59 6.65
N TYR A 46 43.11 -13.76 7.73
CA TYR A 46 43.60 -14.67 8.79
C TYR A 46 43.37 -16.16 8.46
N ALA A 47 42.36 -16.51 7.66
CA ALA A 47 42.09 -17.86 7.27
C ALA A 47 43.06 -18.38 6.18
N ALA A 48 43.54 -17.47 5.29
CA ALA A 48 44.40 -17.86 4.18
C ALA A 48 45.68 -18.61 4.59
N PRO A 49 46.49 -18.17 5.57
CA PRO A 49 47.67 -18.95 5.99
C PRO A 49 47.35 -20.36 6.51
N VAL A 50 46.24 -20.50 7.24
CA VAL A 50 45.80 -21.82 7.77
C VAL A 50 45.34 -22.72 6.63
N ALA A 51 44.55 -22.18 5.69
CA ALA A 51 44.06 -22.90 4.51
C ALA A 51 45.21 -23.37 3.60
N LEU A 52 46.14 -22.44 3.28
CA LEU A 52 47.28 -22.71 2.40
C LEU A 52 48.26 -23.71 3.08
N GLY A 53 48.53 -23.54 4.39
CA GLY A 53 49.34 -24.48 5.16
C GLY A 53 48.73 -25.87 5.17
N GLY A 54 47.41 -25.98 5.36
CA GLY A 54 46.68 -27.24 5.29
C GLY A 54 46.72 -27.90 3.90
N LEU A 55 46.61 -27.12 2.84
CA LEU A 55 46.74 -27.63 1.47
C LEU A 55 48.15 -28.15 1.17
N VAL A 56 49.18 -27.42 1.55
CA VAL A 56 50.56 -27.83 1.40
C VAL A 56 50.81 -29.16 2.19
N TRP A 57 50.33 -29.23 3.43
CA TRP A 57 50.43 -30.41 4.25
C TRP A 57 49.66 -31.60 3.66
N LEU A 58 48.47 -31.38 3.07
CA LEU A 58 47.70 -32.40 2.37
C LEU A 58 48.49 -32.95 1.17
N VAL A 59 49.11 -32.09 0.35
CA VAL A 59 49.96 -32.51 -0.79
C VAL A 59 51.07 -33.41 -0.33
N VAL A 60 51.77 -33.08 0.78
CA VAL A 60 52.89 -33.88 1.31
C VAL A 60 52.42 -35.24 1.84
N LEU A 61 51.23 -35.30 2.41
CA LEU A 61 50.65 -36.53 2.97
C LEU A 61 49.84 -37.35 1.99
N THR A 62 49.69 -36.89 0.73
CA THR A 62 48.90 -37.61 -0.26
C THR A 62 49.67 -38.88 -0.75
N ASP A 63 49.06 -40.01 -0.56
CA ASP A 63 49.49 -41.28 -1.09
C ASP A 63 48.68 -41.64 -2.32
N LEU A 64 49.34 -41.66 -3.48
CA LEU A 64 48.71 -41.96 -4.77
C LEU A 64 48.27 -43.42 -4.88
N SER A 65 48.93 -44.37 -4.18
CA SER A 65 48.50 -45.75 -4.19
C SER A 65 47.13 -45.95 -3.60
N VAL A 66 46.82 -45.24 -2.49
CA VAL A 66 45.49 -45.26 -1.85
C VAL A 66 44.41 -44.77 -2.81
N ILE A 67 44.72 -43.73 -3.61
CA ILE A 67 43.76 -43.18 -4.57
C ILE A 67 43.53 -44.14 -5.74
N LEU A 68 44.59 -44.81 -6.22
CA LEU A 68 44.50 -45.71 -7.37
C LEU A 68 43.82 -47.03 -6.98
N ASP A 69 44.20 -47.61 -5.82
CA ASP A 69 43.67 -48.88 -5.35
C ASP A 69 42.18 -48.80 -4.94
N ASN A 70 41.74 -47.65 -4.40
CA ASN A 70 40.37 -47.42 -3.98
C ASN A 70 39.58 -46.46 -4.91
N GLY A 71 40.08 -46.24 -6.15
CA GLY A 71 39.52 -45.30 -7.10
C GLY A 71 37.99 -45.38 -7.30
N PRO A 72 37.41 -46.56 -7.55
CA PRO A 72 35.99 -46.73 -7.73
C PRO A 72 35.15 -46.30 -6.51
N VAL A 73 35.61 -46.63 -5.32
CA VAL A 73 34.92 -46.26 -4.07
C VAL A 73 35.05 -44.77 -3.78
N LEU A 74 36.23 -44.21 -3.93
CA LEU A 74 36.46 -42.75 -3.79
C LEU A 74 35.66 -41.93 -4.84
N LEU A 75 35.45 -42.46 -6.03
CA LEU A 75 34.58 -41.82 -7.06
C LEU A 75 33.12 -41.76 -6.57
N VAL A 76 32.62 -42.82 -5.95
CA VAL A 76 31.28 -42.81 -5.34
C VAL A 76 31.17 -41.74 -4.27
N PHE A 77 32.14 -41.68 -3.35
CA PHE A 77 32.20 -40.64 -2.33
C PHE A 77 32.26 -39.22 -2.96
N LEU A 78 33.03 -39.04 -4.02
CA LEU A 78 33.11 -37.78 -4.74
C LEU A 78 31.75 -37.35 -5.31
N VAL A 79 31.06 -38.26 -5.99
CA VAL A 79 29.71 -37.98 -6.54
C VAL A 79 28.72 -37.58 -5.44
N LEU A 80 28.75 -38.33 -4.30
CA LEU A 80 27.91 -38.02 -3.14
C LEU A 80 28.23 -36.64 -2.56
N VAL A 81 29.49 -36.29 -2.37
CA VAL A 81 29.92 -34.96 -1.91
C VAL A 81 29.44 -33.84 -2.85
N LEU A 82 29.61 -34.03 -4.15
CA LEU A 82 29.17 -33.04 -5.15
C LEU A 82 27.65 -32.86 -5.16
N LEU A 83 26.90 -33.97 -5.07
CA LEU A 83 25.43 -33.90 -4.98
C LEU A 83 24.96 -33.22 -3.69
N LEU A 84 25.49 -33.58 -2.54
CA LEU A 84 25.14 -32.92 -1.28
C LEU A 84 25.55 -31.47 -1.21
N ARG A 85 26.66 -31.07 -1.84
CA ARG A 85 27.06 -29.66 -2.02
C ARG A 85 26.09 -28.86 -2.87
N ARG A 86 25.45 -29.47 -3.86
CA ARG A 86 24.39 -28.79 -4.65
C ARG A 86 23.10 -28.62 -3.89
N LEU A 87 22.83 -29.48 -2.89
CA LEU A 87 21.65 -29.48 -2.05
C LEU A 87 21.86 -28.69 -0.74
N MET A 88 22.58 -27.56 -0.81
CA MET A 88 22.73 -26.67 0.33
C MET A 88 21.36 -26.12 0.78
N PHE A 89 21.16 -26.04 2.08
CA PHE A 89 19.98 -25.45 2.70
C PHE A 89 20.35 -24.20 3.50
N ALA A 90 19.42 -23.27 3.59
CA ALA A 90 19.57 -22.06 4.40
C ALA A 90 18.86 -22.26 5.74
N MET A 91 19.53 -21.90 6.83
CA MET A 91 18.95 -21.74 8.15
C MET A 91 18.84 -20.25 8.46
N PHE A 92 17.71 -19.85 8.97
CA PHE A 92 17.43 -18.46 9.30
C PHE A 92 17.56 -18.27 10.80
N ILE A 93 18.47 -17.39 11.20
CA ILE A 93 18.73 -17.10 12.61
C ILE A 93 18.39 -15.64 12.85
N GLU A 94 17.45 -15.41 13.75
CA GLU A 94 17.08 -14.06 14.13
C GLU A 94 18.12 -13.47 15.09
N LEU A 95 18.77 -12.40 14.65
CA LEU A 95 19.75 -11.68 15.45
C LEU A 95 19.11 -10.57 16.28
N ARG A 96 18.04 -9.96 15.75
CA ARG A 96 17.13 -9.01 16.40
C ARG A 96 15.71 -9.25 15.87
N PRO A 97 14.67 -8.71 16.51
CA PRO A 97 13.35 -8.63 15.89
C PRO A 97 13.46 -7.87 14.54
N GLY A 98 13.24 -8.61 13.45
CA GLY A 98 13.35 -8.08 12.08
C GLY A 98 14.70 -8.19 11.38
N ASP A 99 15.81 -8.45 12.10
CA ASP A 99 17.15 -8.60 11.52
C ASP A 99 17.65 -10.05 11.69
N ARG A 100 18.00 -10.71 10.57
CA ARG A 100 18.29 -12.15 10.51
C ARG A 100 19.54 -12.42 9.69
N ALA A 101 20.30 -13.43 10.13
CA ALA A 101 21.43 -13.97 9.38
C ALA A 101 21.03 -15.26 8.68
N ASP A 102 21.46 -15.41 7.44
CA ASP A 102 21.34 -16.64 6.66
C ASP A 102 22.59 -17.50 6.84
N LEU A 103 22.46 -18.64 7.50
CA LEU A 103 23.51 -19.63 7.57
C LEU A 103 23.25 -20.72 6.53
N ARG A 104 24.21 -20.96 5.64
CA ARG A 104 24.11 -22.02 4.63
C ARG A 104 24.84 -23.26 5.10
N GLY A 105 24.12 -24.37 5.18
CA GLY A 105 24.64 -25.67 5.57
C GLY A 105 24.65 -26.68 4.44
N SER A 106 25.50 -27.68 4.54
CA SER A 106 25.55 -28.86 3.67
C SER A 106 25.97 -30.09 4.46
N LEU A 107 25.33 -31.23 4.19
CA LEU A 107 25.69 -32.49 4.79
C LEU A 107 26.89 -33.19 4.10
N ALA A 108 27.48 -32.55 3.10
CA ALA A 108 28.65 -33.08 2.37
C ALA A 108 29.85 -33.32 3.28
N GLY A 109 30.01 -32.58 4.38
CA GLY A 109 31.07 -32.75 5.38
C GLY A 109 31.05 -34.12 6.02
N ILE A 110 29.89 -34.72 6.28
CA ILE A 110 29.74 -36.06 6.82
C ILE A 110 30.43 -37.10 5.93
N VAL A 111 30.09 -37.03 4.64
CA VAL A 111 30.58 -38.01 3.63
C VAL A 111 32.07 -37.83 3.35
N SER A 112 32.55 -36.59 3.23
CA SER A 112 33.97 -36.33 3.01
C SER A 112 34.83 -36.69 4.25
N TRP A 113 34.32 -36.45 5.47
CA TRP A 113 35.03 -36.84 6.69
C TRP A 113 35.01 -38.36 6.92
N ALA A 114 33.90 -39.04 6.62
CA ALA A 114 33.84 -40.50 6.63
C ALA A 114 34.85 -41.11 5.66
N ALA A 115 34.98 -40.58 4.46
CA ALA A 115 36.02 -41.04 3.52
C ALA A 115 37.43 -40.78 4.07
N ALA A 116 37.67 -39.66 4.75
CA ALA A 116 38.98 -39.38 5.35
C ALA A 116 39.33 -40.34 6.51
N LEU A 117 38.38 -40.73 7.34
CA LEU A 117 38.54 -41.72 8.36
C LEU A 117 38.80 -43.13 7.77
N SER A 118 38.16 -43.45 6.64
CA SER A 118 38.29 -44.73 5.96
C SER A 118 39.61 -44.88 5.18
N PHE A 119 39.99 -43.85 4.42
CA PHE A 119 41.11 -43.94 3.46
C PHE A 119 42.28 -42.99 3.81
N GLY A 120 42.25 -42.36 4.96
CA GLY A 120 43.30 -41.48 5.44
C GLY A 120 43.37 -40.11 4.76
N PRO A 121 44.53 -39.42 4.86
CA PRO A 121 44.69 -38.03 4.38
C PRO A 121 44.37 -37.83 2.90
N SER A 122 44.66 -38.81 2.03
CA SER A 122 44.43 -38.74 0.60
C SER A 122 42.95 -38.51 0.25
N ALA A 123 42.00 -38.97 1.07
CA ALA A 123 40.58 -38.76 0.85
C ALA A 123 40.12 -37.31 1.17
N LEU A 124 40.90 -36.49 1.84
CA LEU A 124 40.55 -35.07 2.07
C LEU A 124 40.53 -34.24 0.77
N TRP A 125 41.07 -34.75 -0.33
CA TRP A 125 40.88 -34.16 -1.66
C TRP A 125 39.41 -34.10 -2.06
N LEU A 126 38.53 -34.93 -1.53
CA LEU A 126 37.09 -34.86 -1.71
C LEU A 126 36.50 -33.55 -1.12
N THR A 127 37.04 -33.08 0.01
CA THR A 127 36.68 -31.79 0.59
C THR A 127 37.09 -30.64 -0.33
N VAL A 128 38.34 -30.69 -0.87
CA VAL A 128 38.84 -29.69 -1.82
C VAL A 128 37.94 -29.62 -3.08
N ALA A 129 37.65 -30.79 -3.66
CA ALA A 129 36.80 -30.91 -4.83
C ALA A 129 35.39 -30.34 -4.57
N GLY A 130 34.80 -30.65 -3.41
CA GLY A 130 33.52 -30.14 -2.97
C GLY A 130 33.50 -28.62 -2.83
N VAL A 131 34.54 -28.04 -2.25
CA VAL A 131 34.69 -26.60 -2.05
C VAL A 131 34.83 -25.87 -3.40
N ILE A 132 35.68 -26.39 -4.28
CA ILE A 132 35.91 -25.82 -5.62
C ILE A 132 34.65 -25.91 -6.47
N SER A 133 33.92 -27.03 -6.44
CA SER A 133 32.70 -27.23 -7.23
C SER A 133 31.63 -26.17 -6.95
N ASN A 134 31.57 -25.65 -5.72
CA ASN A 134 30.65 -24.58 -5.33
C ASN A 134 31.01 -23.22 -5.96
N GLN A 135 32.25 -23.05 -6.44
CA GLN A 135 32.74 -21.81 -7.07
C GLN A 135 32.59 -21.86 -8.61
N VAL A 136 32.55 -23.05 -9.21
CA VAL A 136 32.41 -23.25 -10.64
C VAL A 136 30.98 -22.94 -11.08
N GLY A 137 30.79 -22.10 -12.11
CA GLY A 137 29.48 -21.67 -12.63
C GLY A 137 29.01 -20.29 -12.14
N ARG A 138 29.72 -19.68 -11.18
CA ARG A 138 29.42 -18.33 -10.68
C ARG A 138 30.45 -17.29 -11.13
N THR A 139 30.99 -17.42 -12.32
CA THR A 139 32.26 -16.82 -12.77
C THR A 139 32.21 -15.33 -13.14
N ARG A 140 31.07 -14.66 -13.15
CA ARG A 140 31.02 -13.21 -13.41
C ARG A 140 30.92 -12.41 -12.11
N LEU A 141 32.08 -12.07 -11.57
CA LEU A 141 32.23 -11.28 -10.35
C LEU A 141 32.21 -9.78 -10.68
N THR A 142 31.09 -9.12 -10.40
CA THR A 142 30.85 -7.73 -10.78
C THR A 142 31.34 -6.72 -9.75
N SER A 143 31.31 -7.03 -8.45
CA SER A 143 31.71 -6.09 -7.40
C SER A 143 32.82 -6.64 -6.50
N ALA A 144 33.61 -5.72 -5.90
CA ALA A 144 34.67 -6.07 -4.93
C ALA A 144 34.09 -6.76 -3.69
N ALA A 145 32.92 -6.32 -3.23
CA ALA A 145 32.21 -6.92 -2.09
C ALA A 145 31.92 -8.42 -2.31
N ILE A 146 31.40 -8.78 -3.48
CA ILE A 146 31.12 -10.18 -3.81
C ILE A 146 32.41 -11.01 -3.86
N ARG A 147 33.51 -10.45 -4.41
CA ARG A 147 34.81 -11.12 -4.45
C ARG A 147 35.35 -11.44 -3.06
N TRP A 148 35.32 -10.45 -2.15
CA TRP A 148 35.83 -10.62 -0.79
C TRP A 148 34.98 -11.58 0.06
N ASN A 149 33.66 -11.49 -0.06
CA ASN A 149 32.76 -12.44 0.61
C ASN A 149 33.03 -13.89 0.16
N ARG A 150 33.25 -14.11 -1.13
CA ARG A 150 33.61 -15.43 -1.65
C ARG A 150 35.00 -15.88 -1.22
N ALA A 151 35.98 -14.99 -1.23
CA ALA A 151 37.32 -15.30 -0.76
C ALA A 151 37.30 -15.74 0.71
N ARG A 152 36.58 -15.01 1.57
CA ARG A 152 36.40 -15.39 2.97
C ARG A 152 35.80 -16.79 3.11
N ASN A 153 34.69 -17.06 2.43
CA ASN A 153 34.00 -18.35 2.52
C ASN A 153 34.89 -19.48 2.00
N LEU A 154 35.59 -19.27 0.89
CA LEU A 154 36.53 -20.25 0.34
C LEU A 154 37.68 -20.55 1.32
N MET A 155 38.32 -19.52 1.86
CA MET A 155 39.43 -19.69 2.80
C MET A 155 38.98 -20.38 4.10
N LEU A 156 37.84 -19.98 4.69
CA LEU A 156 37.29 -20.63 5.88
C LEU A 156 36.95 -22.09 5.63
N GLU A 157 36.30 -22.42 4.50
CA GLU A 157 36.01 -23.83 4.17
C GLU A 157 37.28 -24.65 3.95
N LEU A 158 38.34 -24.08 3.38
CA LEU A 158 39.63 -24.79 3.19
C LEU A 158 40.39 -24.98 4.51
N THR A 159 40.15 -24.21 5.57
CA THR A 159 40.75 -24.46 6.87
C THR A 159 40.31 -25.79 7.50
N GLU A 160 39.15 -26.33 7.07
CA GLU A 160 38.68 -27.67 7.46
C GLU A 160 39.67 -28.79 7.11
N ILE A 161 40.49 -28.54 6.07
CA ILE A 161 41.56 -29.50 5.71
C ILE A 161 42.61 -29.60 6.81
N THR A 162 43.03 -28.45 7.34
CA THR A 162 44.01 -28.42 8.45
C THR A 162 43.45 -29.11 9.69
N ALA A 163 42.19 -28.77 10.05
CA ALA A 163 41.51 -29.41 11.19
C ALA A 163 41.34 -30.93 10.96
N GLY A 164 41.02 -31.35 9.74
CA GLY A 164 40.89 -32.74 9.36
C GLY A 164 42.23 -33.50 9.42
N LEU A 165 43.33 -32.91 8.95
CA LEU A 165 44.65 -33.54 9.04
C LEU A 165 45.12 -33.74 10.48
N VAL A 166 44.90 -32.73 11.35
CA VAL A 166 45.19 -32.86 12.79
C VAL A 166 44.31 -33.95 13.44
N GLY A 167 42.99 -33.96 13.09
CA GLY A 167 42.09 -35.03 13.56
C GLY A 167 42.53 -36.43 13.15
N LEU A 168 42.96 -36.61 11.88
CA LEU A 168 43.46 -37.89 11.40
C LEU A 168 44.77 -38.34 12.10
N ARG A 169 45.65 -37.41 12.49
CA ARG A 169 46.83 -37.73 13.29
C ARG A 169 46.43 -38.29 14.67
N VAL A 170 45.42 -37.70 15.30
CA VAL A 170 44.89 -38.23 16.58
C VAL A 170 44.21 -39.57 16.36
N TYR A 171 43.42 -39.72 15.30
CA TYR A 171 42.81 -40.98 14.89
C TYR A 171 43.84 -42.09 14.81
N GLN A 172 44.94 -41.90 14.09
CA GLN A 172 46.05 -42.84 13.95
C GLN A 172 46.78 -43.10 15.27
N ALA A 173 47.06 -42.05 16.06
CA ALA A 173 47.73 -42.16 17.33
C ALA A 173 46.93 -42.98 18.37
N MET A 174 45.61 -43.00 18.26
CA MET A 174 44.69 -43.81 19.09
C MET A 174 44.49 -45.21 18.52
N GLY A 175 45.24 -45.63 17.51
CA GLY A 175 45.11 -46.95 16.88
C GLY A 175 43.95 -47.10 15.93
N GLY A 176 43.42 -45.96 15.39
CA GLY A 176 42.35 -45.96 14.39
C GLY A 176 42.77 -46.71 13.12
N ALA A 177 41.96 -47.68 12.69
CA ALA A 177 42.20 -48.48 11.51
C ALA A 177 41.69 -47.79 10.24
N THR A 178 42.48 -47.86 9.15
CA THR A 178 42.07 -47.50 7.80
C THR A 178 41.75 -48.76 6.98
N TYR A 179 41.05 -48.55 5.86
CA TYR A 179 40.70 -49.67 4.98
C TYR A 179 41.95 -50.43 4.45
N PRO A 180 41.94 -51.78 4.46
CA PRO A 180 40.90 -52.70 4.93
C PRO A 180 40.78 -52.74 6.47
N PHE A 181 39.55 -52.66 6.97
CA PHE A 181 39.26 -52.50 8.39
C PHE A 181 39.46 -53.73 9.23
N GLY A 182 39.83 -53.55 10.51
CA GLY A 182 39.79 -54.55 11.57
C GLY A 182 38.45 -54.51 12.34
N GLU A 183 38.54 -54.62 13.66
CA GLU A 183 37.36 -54.58 14.54
C GLU A 183 36.75 -53.20 14.65
N VAL A 184 35.41 -53.10 14.80
CA VAL A 184 34.64 -51.83 14.88
C VAL A 184 35.16 -50.91 16.00
N GLN A 185 35.63 -51.47 17.11
CA GLN A 185 36.18 -50.67 18.22
C GLN A 185 37.42 -49.86 17.84
N THR A 186 38.20 -50.33 16.86
CA THR A 186 39.35 -49.58 16.32
C THR A 186 38.96 -48.41 15.43
N ILE A 187 37.67 -48.27 15.05
CA ILE A 187 37.16 -47.19 14.24
C ILE A 187 36.35 -46.21 15.10
N ALA A 188 35.42 -46.69 15.92
CA ALA A 188 34.43 -45.90 16.60
C ALA A 188 35.04 -44.90 17.63
N THR A 189 35.81 -45.43 18.61
CA THR A 189 36.38 -44.57 19.65
C THR A 189 37.42 -43.58 19.15
N PRO A 190 38.42 -43.98 18.32
CA PRO A 190 39.38 -43.06 17.73
C PRO A 190 38.70 -42.06 16.77
N GLY A 191 37.68 -42.52 16.03
CA GLY A 191 36.89 -41.68 15.11
C GLY A 191 36.13 -40.57 15.80
N LEU A 192 35.47 -40.86 16.93
CA LEU A 192 34.78 -39.85 17.73
C LEU A 192 35.75 -38.82 18.33
N ALA A 193 36.91 -39.27 18.86
CA ALA A 193 37.93 -38.37 19.39
C ALA A 193 38.51 -37.43 18.29
N ALA A 194 38.84 -38.02 17.13
CA ALA A 194 39.30 -37.24 15.96
C ALA A 194 38.25 -36.19 15.47
N THR A 195 37.00 -36.62 15.45
CA THR A 195 35.87 -35.73 15.06
C THR A 195 35.68 -34.61 16.07
N ALA A 196 35.74 -34.89 17.36
CA ALA A 196 35.64 -33.87 18.40
C ALA A 196 36.80 -32.87 18.36
N LEU A 197 38.05 -33.36 18.16
CA LEU A 197 39.19 -32.45 18.01
C LEU A 197 39.09 -31.58 16.73
N ARG A 198 38.71 -32.18 15.58
CA ARG A 198 38.49 -31.46 14.34
C ARG A 198 37.46 -30.36 14.57
N TYR A 199 36.36 -30.65 15.23
CA TYR A 199 35.32 -29.66 15.55
C TYR A 199 35.86 -28.52 16.43
N VAL A 200 36.60 -28.79 17.48
CA VAL A 200 37.24 -27.78 18.35
C VAL A 200 38.16 -26.86 17.53
N LEU A 201 38.96 -27.42 16.63
CA LEU A 201 39.87 -26.68 15.77
C LEU A 201 39.10 -25.80 14.76
N SER A 202 38.02 -26.29 14.16
CA SER A 202 37.17 -25.50 13.28
C SER A 202 36.54 -24.32 14.02
N LEU A 203 36.08 -24.50 15.26
CA LEU A 203 35.60 -23.41 16.13
C LEU A 203 36.73 -22.43 16.49
N ALA A 204 37.92 -22.88 16.76
CA ALA A 204 39.07 -22.03 17.04
C ALA A 204 39.40 -21.12 15.85
N VAL A 205 39.33 -21.65 14.63
CA VAL A 205 39.49 -20.85 13.41
C VAL A 205 38.36 -19.83 13.20
N LEU A 206 37.13 -20.14 13.56
CA LEU A 206 35.99 -19.20 13.47
C LEU A 206 36.01 -18.13 14.57
N SER A 207 36.70 -18.38 15.69
CA SER A 207 36.64 -17.52 16.89
C SER A 207 37.04 -16.06 16.67
N PRO A 208 38.05 -15.69 15.84
CA PRO A 208 38.38 -14.28 15.60
C PRO A 208 37.23 -13.51 14.94
N LEU A 209 36.52 -14.15 14.01
CA LEU A 209 35.36 -13.55 13.33
C LEU A 209 34.20 -13.35 14.30
N LEU A 210 33.97 -14.33 15.18
CA LEU A 210 32.93 -14.23 16.22
C LEU A 210 33.26 -13.12 17.23
N VAL A 211 34.51 -13.02 17.67
CA VAL A 211 34.98 -11.96 18.58
C VAL A 211 34.81 -10.58 17.92
N TYR A 212 35.12 -10.47 16.64
CA TYR A 212 34.90 -9.24 15.87
C TYR A 212 33.43 -8.79 15.94
N TRP A 213 32.49 -9.68 15.59
CA TRP A 213 31.07 -9.36 15.61
C TRP A 213 30.53 -9.03 17.01
N VAL A 214 30.98 -9.74 18.03
CA VAL A 214 30.59 -9.46 19.42
C VAL A 214 31.09 -8.09 19.86
N ARG A 215 32.34 -7.71 19.51
CA ARG A 215 32.89 -6.39 19.85
C ARG A 215 32.17 -5.25 19.13
N VAL A 216 32.03 -5.35 17.84
CA VAL A 216 31.31 -4.33 17.04
C VAL A 216 29.86 -4.17 17.54
N GLY A 217 29.18 -5.27 17.84
CA GLY A 217 27.83 -5.22 18.40
C GLY A 217 27.75 -4.52 19.77
N ARG A 218 28.76 -4.74 20.65
CA ARG A 218 28.85 -4.03 21.95
C ARG A 218 29.16 -2.55 21.79
N GLU A 219 30.10 -2.20 20.93
CA GLU A 219 30.51 -0.82 20.69
C GLU A 219 29.38 0.02 20.09
N ARG A 220 28.48 -0.57 19.32
CA ARG A 220 27.30 0.09 18.76
C ARG A 220 26.10 0.15 19.71
N ALA A 221 26.24 -0.36 20.93
CA ALA A 221 25.12 -0.51 21.88
C ALA A 221 23.90 -1.24 21.30
N THR A 222 24.10 -2.00 20.23
CA THR A 222 23.04 -2.75 19.57
C THR A 222 22.84 -4.07 20.32
N ARG A 223 21.61 -4.34 20.76
CA ARG A 223 21.24 -5.62 21.41
C ARG A 223 21.16 -6.74 20.35
N TYR A 224 22.28 -7.14 19.75
CA TYR A 224 22.34 -8.34 18.95
C TYR A 224 22.34 -9.57 19.87
N SER A 225 21.40 -10.48 19.66
CA SER A 225 21.43 -11.78 20.29
C SER A 225 22.29 -12.74 19.45
N PHE A 226 23.60 -12.79 19.73
CA PHE A 226 24.49 -13.74 19.04
C PHE A 226 24.34 -15.19 19.54
N GLY A 227 23.60 -15.43 20.63
CA GLY A 227 23.37 -16.72 21.17
C GLY A 227 22.80 -17.73 20.15
N PRO A 228 21.71 -17.45 19.46
CA PRO A 228 21.14 -18.32 18.42
C PRO A 228 22.09 -18.54 17.23
N TYR A 229 22.86 -17.54 16.85
CA TYR A 229 23.85 -17.66 15.77
C TYR A 229 25.02 -18.59 16.20
N LEU A 230 25.53 -18.39 17.39
CA LEU A 230 26.55 -19.28 17.98
C LEU A 230 26.02 -20.72 18.17
N ALA A 231 24.79 -20.87 18.65
CA ALA A 231 24.16 -22.16 18.81
C ALA A 231 24.01 -22.90 17.46
N ALA A 232 23.69 -22.20 16.39
CA ALA A 232 23.55 -22.82 15.08
C ALA A 232 24.91 -23.11 14.43
N THR A 233 25.87 -22.16 14.51
CA THR A 233 27.20 -22.35 13.90
C THR A 233 28.06 -23.38 14.62
N ALA A 234 27.93 -23.48 15.95
CA ALA A 234 28.65 -24.44 16.77
C ALA A 234 27.82 -25.71 17.06
N GLY A 235 26.53 -25.59 17.37
CA GLY A 235 25.72 -26.72 17.80
C GLY A 235 25.38 -27.70 16.69
N LEU A 236 25.09 -27.20 15.46
CA LEU A 236 24.71 -28.07 14.36
C LEU A 236 25.84 -29.01 13.92
N PRO A 237 27.10 -28.58 13.69
CA PRO A 237 28.20 -29.48 13.39
C PRO A 237 28.46 -30.49 14.51
N LEU A 238 28.33 -30.08 15.77
CA LEU A 238 28.48 -30.99 16.92
C LEU A 238 27.50 -32.17 16.88
N LEU A 239 26.27 -31.92 16.43
CA LEU A 239 25.25 -32.97 16.29
C LEU A 239 25.42 -33.81 15.02
N ILE A 240 25.94 -33.22 13.94
CA ILE A 240 25.99 -33.83 12.62
C ILE A 240 27.32 -34.57 12.36
N ASP A 241 28.44 -34.02 12.77
CA ASP A 241 29.77 -34.58 12.49
C ASP A 241 30.01 -36.04 13.04
N PRO A 242 29.44 -36.46 14.19
CA PRO A 242 29.52 -37.84 14.63
C PRO A 242 28.93 -38.85 13.66
N PHE A 243 27.99 -38.47 12.81
CA PHE A 243 27.45 -39.34 11.77
C PHE A 243 28.50 -39.78 10.72
N ALA A 244 29.57 -39.03 10.57
CA ALA A 244 30.68 -39.47 9.73
C ALA A 244 31.35 -40.74 10.24
N VAL A 245 31.50 -40.85 11.58
CA VAL A 245 32.03 -42.08 12.22
C VAL A 245 31.06 -43.25 11.99
N LEU A 246 29.75 -43.00 12.10
CA LEU A 246 28.72 -43.99 11.80
C LEU A 246 28.82 -44.49 10.36
N VAL A 247 28.97 -43.54 9.37
CA VAL A 247 29.18 -43.92 7.96
C VAL A 247 30.43 -44.78 7.77
N THR A 248 31.51 -44.43 8.46
CA THR A 248 32.78 -45.23 8.42
C THR A 248 32.59 -46.64 8.96
N VAL A 249 31.90 -46.77 10.10
CA VAL A 249 31.59 -48.08 10.70
C VAL A 249 30.67 -48.91 9.79
N LEU A 250 29.63 -48.29 9.23
CA LEU A 250 28.73 -48.97 8.27
C LEU A 250 29.48 -49.43 7.02
N HIS A 251 30.44 -48.63 6.55
CA HIS A 251 31.30 -48.98 5.42
C HIS A 251 32.19 -50.18 5.75
N ALA A 252 32.73 -50.23 6.99
CA ALA A 252 33.60 -51.30 7.46
C ALA A 252 32.85 -52.64 7.60
N GLU A 253 31.64 -52.62 8.16
CA GLU A 253 30.87 -53.84 8.48
C GLU A 253 30.11 -54.38 7.25
N ALA A 254 29.50 -53.55 6.48
CA ALA A 254 28.55 -53.94 5.43
C ALA A 254 28.94 -53.41 4.02
N GLY A 255 30.12 -52.83 3.90
CA GLY A 255 30.67 -52.36 2.63
C GLY A 255 29.93 -51.17 1.98
N LEU A 256 30.16 -50.99 0.67
CA LEU A 256 29.67 -49.88 -0.10
C LEU A 256 28.15 -49.81 -0.15
N GLY A 257 27.45 -50.96 -0.16
CA GLY A 257 25.97 -50.98 -0.25
C GLY A 257 25.30 -50.26 0.89
N MET A 258 25.74 -50.47 2.14
CA MET A 258 25.20 -49.83 3.32
C MET A 258 25.57 -48.34 3.39
N THR A 259 26.76 -48.00 2.92
CA THR A 259 27.21 -46.61 2.75
C THR A 259 26.27 -45.83 1.79
N LEU A 260 25.93 -46.46 0.65
CA LEU A 260 24.99 -45.86 -0.34
C LEU A 260 23.58 -45.75 0.24
N PHE A 261 23.10 -46.77 0.96
CA PHE A 261 21.79 -46.72 1.62
C PHE A 261 21.69 -45.54 2.59
N PHE A 262 22.66 -45.43 3.51
CA PHE A 262 22.69 -44.32 4.47
C PHE A 262 22.84 -42.96 3.78
N SER A 263 23.73 -42.88 2.77
CA SER A 263 23.92 -41.63 1.98
C SER A 263 22.69 -41.21 1.18
N SER A 264 21.86 -42.18 0.75
CA SER A 264 20.56 -41.87 0.11
C SER A 264 19.59 -41.17 1.08
N GLY A 265 19.60 -41.58 2.35
CA GLY A 265 18.89 -40.89 3.42
C GLY A 265 19.38 -39.45 3.62
N LEU A 266 20.70 -39.24 3.65
CA LEU A 266 21.29 -37.91 3.74
C LEU A 266 20.93 -37.03 2.53
N LEU A 267 20.91 -37.60 1.33
CA LEU A 267 20.49 -36.89 0.10
C LEU A 267 19.03 -36.49 0.18
N MET A 268 18.16 -37.39 0.67
CA MET A 268 16.74 -37.11 0.83
C MET A 268 16.49 -35.97 1.86
N VAL A 269 17.17 -36.04 3.01
CA VAL A 269 17.11 -34.97 4.04
C VAL A 269 17.63 -33.65 3.48
N SER A 270 18.74 -33.64 2.76
CA SER A 270 19.31 -32.46 2.14
C SER A 270 18.36 -31.88 1.09
N LEU A 271 17.73 -32.73 0.26
CA LEU A 271 16.75 -32.30 -0.75
C LEU A 271 15.52 -31.64 -0.09
N LEU A 272 14.99 -32.28 0.96
CA LEU A 272 13.84 -31.75 1.69
C LEU A 272 14.19 -30.42 2.38
N ALA A 273 15.32 -30.34 3.07
CA ALA A 273 15.81 -29.13 3.71
C ALA A 273 16.06 -28.00 2.70
N ASN A 274 16.64 -28.31 1.55
CA ASN A 274 16.84 -27.36 0.46
C ASN A 274 15.49 -26.84 -0.11
N ARG A 275 14.52 -27.73 -0.34
CA ARG A 275 13.20 -27.37 -0.80
C ARG A 275 12.45 -26.47 0.20
N LEU A 276 12.46 -26.86 1.48
CA LEU A 276 11.81 -26.09 2.55
C LEU A 276 12.46 -24.72 2.73
N SER A 277 13.78 -24.66 2.81
CA SER A 277 14.50 -23.39 2.95
C SER A 277 14.30 -22.46 1.74
N SER A 278 14.29 -23.01 0.53
CA SER A 278 14.03 -22.25 -0.68
C SER A 278 12.58 -21.72 -0.76
N ALA A 279 11.61 -22.50 -0.27
CA ALA A 279 10.23 -22.06 -0.16
C ALA A 279 10.07 -20.96 0.89
N ALA A 280 10.70 -21.12 2.05
CA ALA A 280 10.70 -20.13 3.12
C ALA A 280 11.35 -18.80 2.69
N LEU A 281 12.47 -18.85 1.96
CA LEU A 281 13.11 -17.65 1.39
C LEU A 281 12.16 -16.90 0.44
N ARG A 282 11.53 -17.62 -0.49
CA ARG A 282 10.58 -17.04 -1.45
C ARG A 282 9.37 -16.44 -0.76
N SER A 283 8.81 -17.13 0.25
CA SER A 283 7.68 -16.63 1.02
C SER A 283 8.03 -15.33 1.76
N ARG A 284 9.23 -15.28 2.37
CA ARG A 284 9.72 -14.10 3.09
C ARG A 284 10.01 -12.91 2.19
N GLN A 285 10.61 -13.14 1.03
CA GLN A 285 10.83 -12.08 0.04
C GLN A 285 9.50 -11.45 -0.38
N ARG A 286 8.50 -12.27 -0.69
CA ARG A 286 7.15 -11.81 -1.01
C ARG A 286 6.49 -11.04 0.13
N ALA A 287 6.62 -11.54 1.38
CA ALA A 287 6.09 -10.83 2.54
C ALA A 287 6.76 -9.46 2.74
N GLY A 288 8.08 -9.37 2.53
CA GLY A 288 8.81 -8.10 2.58
C GLY A 288 8.41 -7.11 1.49
N GLU A 289 8.17 -7.59 0.27
CA GLU A 289 7.67 -6.77 -0.85
C GLU A 289 6.25 -6.27 -0.56
N LEU A 290 5.37 -7.16 -0.08
CA LEU A 290 4.00 -6.80 0.30
C LEU A 290 3.97 -5.78 1.45
N ALA A 291 4.80 -5.93 2.47
CA ALA A 291 4.88 -4.98 3.58
C ALA A 291 5.30 -3.57 3.13
N LYS A 292 6.23 -3.48 2.17
CA LYS A 292 6.64 -2.18 1.59
C LYS A 292 5.51 -1.54 0.79
N LEU A 293 4.78 -2.33 -0.02
CA LEU A 293 3.62 -1.87 -0.78
C LEU A 293 2.48 -1.44 0.15
N GLU A 294 2.24 -2.19 1.22
CA GLU A 294 1.23 -1.85 2.23
C GLU A 294 1.56 -0.54 2.94
N GLN A 295 2.83 -0.33 3.28
CA GLN A 295 3.25 0.93 3.89
C GLN A 295 3.08 2.11 2.95
N LEU A 296 3.50 1.98 1.70
CA LEU A 296 3.27 2.98 0.66
C LEU A 296 1.76 3.30 0.50
N GLY A 297 0.93 2.26 0.47
CA GLY A 297 -0.53 2.43 0.38
C GLY A 297 -1.11 3.21 1.58
N ARG A 298 -0.64 2.93 2.80
CA ARG A 298 -1.06 3.68 4.00
C ARG A 298 -0.63 5.15 3.93
N ASP A 299 0.60 5.41 3.50
CA ASP A 299 1.13 6.76 3.41
C ASP A 299 0.41 7.57 2.31
N MET A 300 -0.09 6.89 1.26
CA MET A 300 -0.93 7.50 0.23
C MET A 300 -2.37 7.78 0.67
N ILE A 301 -2.95 7.01 1.58
CA ILE A 301 -4.37 7.18 2.03
C ILE A 301 -4.48 8.27 3.11
N GLY A 302 -3.43 8.53 3.87
CA GLY A 302 -3.45 9.39 5.06
C GLY A 302 -3.35 10.90 4.80
N THR A 303 -3.18 11.34 3.57
CA THR A 303 -2.96 12.76 3.23
C THR A 303 -3.84 13.16 2.05
N PRO A 304 -4.46 14.38 2.04
CA PRO A 304 -5.07 14.92 0.81
C PRO A 304 -3.96 15.05 -0.23
N ILE A 305 -3.97 14.18 -1.24
CA ILE A 305 -2.83 14.03 -2.14
C ILE A 305 -2.92 15.07 -3.26
N ASP A 306 -2.18 16.14 -3.11
CA ASP A 306 -1.68 16.96 -4.21
C ASP A 306 -0.59 16.17 -4.96
N PRO A 307 -0.45 16.29 -6.30
CA PRO A 307 0.66 15.69 -7.05
C PRO A 307 2.05 15.93 -6.47
N ALA A 308 2.28 17.07 -5.80
CA ALA A 308 3.52 17.37 -5.11
C ALA A 308 3.77 16.44 -3.90
N ALA A 309 2.75 16.25 -3.05
CA ALA A 309 2.83 15.35 -1.90
C ALA A 309 3.03 13.88 -2.35
N LEU A 310 2.42 13.49 -3.45
CA LEU A 310 2.63 12.17 -4.05
C LEU A 310 4.09 11.99 -4.52
N SER A 311 4.69 13.01 -5.10
CA SER A 311 6.10 13.00 -5.51
C SER A 311 7.03 12.75 -4.33
N ASP A 312 6.81 13.42 -3.19
CA ASP A 312 7.60 13.26 -1.96
C ASP A 312 7.49 11.82 -1.41
N ILE A 313 6.27 11.27 -1.38
CA ILE A 313 6.04 9.87 -0.96
C ILE A 313 6.79 8.91 -1.88
N LEU A 314 6.76 9.12 -3.19
CA LEU A 314 7.47 8.28 -4.15
C LEU A 314 8.99 8.40 -4.02
N GLU A 315 9.54 9.60 -3.71
CA GLU A 315 10.97 9.80 -3.46
C GLU A 315 11.47 9.00 -2.24
N ASP A 316 10.65 8.82 -1.21
CA ASP A 316 11.01 8.04 -0.03
C ASP A 316 10.91 6.51 -0.26
N HIS A 317 9.89 6.06 -0.97
CA HIS A 317 9.57 4.64 -1.09
C HIS A 317 10.23 3.93 -2.30
N ILE A 318 10.27 4.56 -3.47
CA ILE A 318 10.77 3.89 -4.70
C ILE A 318 12.24 3.45 -4.58
N PRO A 319 13.18 4.23 -4.01
CA PRO A 319 14.57 3.78 -3.86
C PRO A 319 14.72 2.55 -2.97
N VAL A 320 13.82 2.38 -1.99
CA VAL A 320 13.81 1.23 -1.07
C VAL A 320 13.17 0.00 -1.73
N MET A 321 12.18 0.22 -2.59
CA MET A 321 11.46 -0.86 -3.29
C MET A 321 12.21 -1.36 -4.52
N LEU A 322 12.81 -0.46 -5.29
CA LEU A 322 13.38 -0.70 -6.61
C LEU A 322 14.83 -0.15 -6.73
N PRO A 323 15.76 -0.55 -5.84
CA PRO A 323 17.07 0.09 -5.69
C PRO A 323 18.01 -0.11 -6.92
N THR A 324 17.75 -1.12 -7.76
CA THR A 324 18.60 -1.50 -8.89
C THR A 324 18.07 -1.03 -10.23
N PHE A 325 16.91 -0.36 -10.25
CA PHE A 325 16.24 0.04 -11.48
C PHE A 325 16.37 1.54 -11.78
N GLN A 326 16.34 1.85 -13.06
CA GLN A 326 15.95 3.17 -13.53
C GLN A 326 14.42 3.22 -13.50
N VAL A 327 13.86 4.25 -12.90
CA VAL A 327 12.42 4.38 -12.71
C VAL A 327 11.98 5.75 -13.19
N ASP A 328 10.88 5.81 -13.93
CA ASP A 328 10.23 7.04 -14.36
C ASP A 328 8.72 6.88 -14.17
N VAL A 329 8.12 7.74 -13.36
CA VAL A 329 6.69 7.77 -13.06
C VAL A 329 6.14 9.10 -13.53
N ARG A 330 5.18 9.07 -14.45
CA ARG A 330 4.59 10.28 -15.03
C ARG A 330 3.08 10.24 -15.05
N LEU A 331 2.47 11.42 -14.92
CA LEU A 331 1.09 11.67 -15.31
C LEU A 331 1.05 12.34 -16.67
N PHE A 332 -0.01 12.06 -17.42
CA PHE A 332 -0.21 12.73 -18.71
C PHE A 332 -0.84 14.11 -18.52
N PRO A 333 -0.47 15.13 -19.34
CA PRO A 333 0.38 15.00 -20.53
C PRO A 333 1.89 14.86 -20.29
N GLU A 334 2.49 15.49 -19.24
CA GLU A 334 3.95 15.52 -19.09
C GLU A 334 4.44 15.69 -17.64
N ASP A 335 3.59 15.56 -16.63
CA ASP A 335 3.98 15.76 -15.23
C ASP A 335 4.80 14.60 -14.70
N ILE A 336 6.07 14.85 -14.33
CA ILE A 336 6.97 13.86 -13.75
C ILE A 336 6.75 13.81 -12.24
N LEU A 337 6.20 12.70 -11.75
CA LEU A 337 6.04 12.45 -10.32
C LEU A 337 7.33 11.96 -9.67
N TYR A 338 8.07 11.08 -10.35
CA TYR A 338 9.34 10.54 -9.87
C TYR A 338 10.22 10.13 -11.03
N GLN A 339 11.52 10.43 -10.97
CA GLN A 339 12.49 9.99 -11.97
C GLN A 339 13.86 9.72 -11.36
N TYR A 340 14.38 8.51 -11.59
CA TYR A 340 15.73 8.14 -11.19
C TYR A 340 16.45 7.30 -12.27
N PRO A 341 17.66 7.66 -12.72
CA PRO A 341 18.33 8.95 -12.44
C PRO A 341 17.59 10.14 -13.07
N LYS A 342 17.70 11.34 -12.47
CA LYS A 342 17.05 12.55 -13.00
C LYS A 342 17.52 12.82 -14.43
N GLY A 343 16.62 13.21 -15.32
CA GLY A 343 16.87 13.49 -16.72
C GLY A 343 17.01 12.27 -17.63
N HIS A 344 16.79 11.05 -17.13
CA HIS A 344 16.88 9.81 -17.92
C HIS A 344 15.59 9.00 -17.82
N SER A 345 14.88 8.86 -18.91
CA SER A 345 13.71 7.99 -18.99
C SER A 345 14.08 6.59 -19.49
N PRO A 346 13.52 5.52 -18.90
CA PRO A 346 13.69 4.16 -19.38
C PRO A 346 13.14 3.90 -20.79
N ILE A 347 12.17 4.71 -21.22
CA ILE A 347 11.51 4.60 -22.53
C ILE A 347 11.54 5.94 -23.28
N SER A 348 11.41 5.89 -24.61
CA SER A 348 11.39 7.07 -25.46
C SER A 348 10.03 7.81 -25.39
N ALA A 349 9.95 8.97 -26.04
CA ALA A 349 8.69 9.71 -26.17
C ALA A 349 7.59 8.88 -26.86
N GLU A 350 7.95 8.09 -27.88
CA GLU A 350 7.03 7.18 -28.57
C GLU A 350 6.55 6.07 -27.61
N GLY A 351 7.41 5.60 -26.71
CA GLY A 351 7.04 4.63 -25.66
C GLY A 351 6.02 5.21 -24.68
N TRP A 352 6.16 6.47 -24.29
CA TRP A 352 5.17 7.18 -23.48
C TRP A 352 3.86 7.42 -24.23
N ALA A 353 3.93 7.75 -25.52
CA ALA A 353 2.73 7.88 -26.38
C ALA A 353 1.98 6.54 -26.51
N TRP A 354 2.73 5.43 -26.68
CA TRP A 354 2.13 4.10 -26.71
C TRP A 354 1.47 3.73 -25.37
N LEU A 355 2.08 4.10 -24.25
CA LEU A 355 1.58 3.78 -22.92
C LEU A 355 0.20 4.44 -22.63
N ARG A 356 -0.13 5.54 -23.30
CA ARG A 356 -1.48 6.15 -23.25
C ARG A 356 -2.60 5.23 -23.77
N THR A 357 -2.24 4.22 -24.58
CA THR A 357 -3.18 3.23 -25.12
C THR A 357 -3.07 1.86 -24.45
N ALA A 358 -2.13 1.70 -23.53
CA ALA A 358 -1.88 0.43 -22.87
C ALA A 358 -2.88 0.18 -21.74
N VAL A 359 -3.54 -0.97 -21.75
CA VAL A 359 -4.53 -1.35 -20.72
C VAL A 359 -3.88 -2.16 -19.60
N GLU A 360 -2.78 -2.86 -19.87
CA GLU A 360 -2.12 -3.76 -18.94
C GLU A 360 -0.63 -3.48 -18.81
N ALA A 361 -0.08 -3.77 -17.63
CA ALA A 361 1.36 -3.72 -17.43
C ALA A 361 2.06 -4.85 -18.19
N ARG A 362 3.20 -4.54 -18.81
CA ARG A 362 3.94 -5.47 -19.65
C ARG A 362 5.45 -5.40 -19.42
N CYS A 363 6.07 -6.55 -19.41
CA CYS A 363 7.52 -6.68 -19.37
C CYS A 363 8.02 -7.09 -20.75
N PHE A 364 8.96 -6.33 -21.31
CA PHE A 364 9.63 -6.62 -22.58
C PHE A 364 11.03 -7.14 -22.31
N LEU A 365 11.29 -8.38 -22.71
CA LEU A 365 12.57 -9.05 -22.52
C LEU A 365 13.54 -8.77 -23.69
N PRO A 366 14.85 -8.97 -23.49
CA PRO A 366 15.82 -8.83 -24.58
C PRO A 366 15.50 -9.76 -25.74
N GLY A 367 15.32 -9.20 -26.95
CA GLY A 367 14.95 -9.94 -28.16
C GLY A 367 13.47 -9.86 -28.54
N GLU A 368 12.61 -9.34 -27.68
CA GLU A 368 11.22 -9.02 -28.02
C GLU A 368 11.14 -7.68 -28.77
N GLU A 369 10.20 -7.56 -29.72
CA GLU A 369 9.95 -6.29 -30.42
C GLU A 369 9.20 -5.32 -29.50
N LEU A 370 9.69 -4.08 -29.42
CA LEU A 370 9.01 -3.00 -28.71
C LEU A 370 7.91 -2.42 -29.62
N PRO A 371 6.64 -2.31 -29.16
CA PRO A 371 5.53 -1.84 -30.00
C PRO A 371 5.70 -0.40 -30.52
N TRP A 372 6.55 0.39 -29.86
CA TRP A 372 6.87 1.79 -30.23
C TRP A 372 8.23 1.96 -30.93
N ALA A 373 9.00 0.89 -31.12
CA ALA A 373 10.30 0.99 -31.78
C ALA A 373 10.11 1.27 -33.27
N ASP A 374 10.62 2.40 -33.73
CA ASP A 374 10.75 2.66 -35.17
C ASP A 374 11.70 1.60 -35.81
N ARG A 375 11.31 1.02 -36.93
CA ARG A 375 12.11 0.07 -37.71
C ARG A 375 13.47 0.61 -38.16
N ARG A 376 13.79 1.87 -37.86
CA ARG A 376 15.02 2.58 -38.19
C ARG A 376 16.08 2.58 -37.10
N MET A 377 15.86 1.90 -35.95
CA MET A 377 16.87 1.81 -34.89
C MET A 377 18.12 1.07 -35.36
N ASP A 378 19.29 1.61 -35.01
CA ASP A 378 20.61 1.09 -35.37
C ASP A 378 20.72 -0.43 -35.08
N PRO A 379 21.13 -1.25 -36.07
CA PRO A 379 21.38 -2.68 -35.89
C PRO A 379 22.35 -3.04 -34.75
N ARG A 380 23.10 -2.05 -34.21
CA ARG A 380 23.98 -2.19 -33.06
C ARG A 380 23.26 -2.22 -31.73
N GLU A 381 21.98 -1.76 -31.66
CA GLU A 381 21.10 -1.85 -30.52
C GLU A 381 20.29 -3.16 -30.45
N LYS A 382 20.67 -4.21 -31.17
CA LYS A 382 20.04 -5.55 -31.16
C LYS A 382 19.94 -6.24 -29.79
N GLY A 383 20.26 -5.55 -28.70
CA GLY A 383 20.09 -5.99 -27.35
C GLY A 383 19.52 -4.86 -26.49
N HIS A 384 18.24 -4.48 -26.68
CA HIS A 384 17.62 -3.57 -25.74
C HIS A 384 17.63 -4.16 -24.31
N ARG A 385 17.81 -3.30 -23.32
CA ARG A 385 17.69 -3.70 -21.93
C ARG A 385 16.26 -4.15 -21.67
N PRO A 386 16.04 -5.12 -20.77
CA PRO A 386 14.69 -5.48 -20.38
C PRO A 386 13.98 -4.25 -19.81
N ARG A 387 12.73 -4.06 -20.18
CA ARG A 387 11.90 -2.92 -19.78
C ARG A 387 10.58 -3.41 -19.24
N LEU A 388 10.10 -2.75 -18.21
CA LEU A 388 8.77 -2.97 -17.66
C LEU A 388 8.01 -1.67 -17.70
N ILE A 389 6.79 -1.71 -18.18
CA ILE A 389 5.88 -0.58 -18.20
C ILE A 389 4.56 -0.96 -17.55
N ALA A 390 3.97 -0.03 -16.85
CA ALA A 390 2.65 -0.20 -16.23
C ALA A 390 1.84 1.09 -16.38
N PRO A 391 0.63 1.03 -16.96
CA PRO A 391 -0.25 2.18 -17.02
C PRO A 391 -0.80 2.50 -15.62
N ILE A 392 -0.95 3.77 -15.30
CA ILE A 392 -1.68 4.25 -14.13
C ILE A 392 -3.09 4.55 -14.58
N ILE A 393 -4.06 3.82 -14.02
CA ILE A 393 -5.48 3.85 -14.41
C ILE A 393 -6.30 4.16 -13.17
N LYS A 394 -7.30 5.06 -13.29
CA LYS A 394 -8.28 5.30 -12.23
C LYS A 394 -9.33 4.19 -12.19
N PRO A 395 -9.92 3.87 -11.01
CA PRO A 395 -10.93 2.82 -10.90
C PRO A 395 -12.20 3.03 -11.74
N ASP A 396 -12.57 4.28 -12.01
CA ASP A 396 -13.77 4.69 -12.73
C ASP A 396 -13.54 4.97 -14.21
N ASN A 397 -12.29 5.07 -14.66
CA ASN A 397 -11.95 5.36 -16.04
C ASN A 397 -10.85 4.42 -16.56
N PRO A 398 -11.12 3.60 -17.60
CA PRO A 398 -10.15 2.66 -18.14
C PRO A 398 -9.00 3.32 -18.92
N GLU A 399 -9.07 4.62 -19.19
CA GLU A 399 -8.00 5.32 -19.90
C GLU A 399 -6.82 5.61 -18.96
N PRO A 400 -5.58 5.34 -19.41
CA PRO A 400 -4.41 5.66 -18.62
C PRO A 400 -4.24 7.16 -18.38
N ILE A 401 -4.16 7.54 -17.11
CA ILE A 401 -3.86 8.91 -16.68
C ILE A 401 -2.36 9.17 -16.54
N GLY A 402 -1.54 8.12 -16.63
CA GLY A 402 -0.10 8.17 -16.47
C GLY A 402 0.52 6.80 -16.65
N GLY A 403 1.76 6.66 -16.23
CA GLY A 403 2.44 5.38 -16.27
C GLY A 403 3.74 5.31 -15.48
N ILE A 404 4.18 4.09 -15.30
CA ILE A 404 5.45 3.74 -14.68
C ILE A 404 6.30 3.02 -15.73
N ALA A 405 7.54 3.47 -15.93
CA ALA A 405 8.51 2.82 -16.78
C ALA A 405 9.76 2.43 -15.99
N LEU A 406 10.18 1.18 -16.11
CA LEU A 406 11.40 0.65 -15.48
C LEU A 406 12.36 0.10 -16.51
N ALA A 407 13.66 0.30 -16.27
CA ALA A 407 14.74 -0.43 -16.93
C ALA A 407 15.85 -0.73 -15.94
N GLN A 408 16.65 -1.74 -16.24
CA GLN A 408 17.76 -2.11 -15.38
C GLN A 408 19.02 -1.30 -15.70
N GLN A 409 19.84 -0.99 -14.68
CA GLN A 409 21.02 -0.15 -14.84
C GLN A 409 22.19 -0.89 -15.52
N THR A 410 22.26 -2.21 -15.43
CA THR A 410 23.38 -3.05 -15.91
C THR A 410 22.98 -4.02 -17.05
N ARG A 411 23.96 -4.69 -17.71
CA ARG A 411 23.74 -5.50 -18.93
C ARG A 411 23.92 -7.01 -18.72
N MET A 412 23.36 -7.61 -17.67
CA MET A 412 23.58 -9.04 -17.37
C MET A 412 22.35 -9.92 -17.70
N ALA A 413 22.55 -11.12 -18.22
CA ALA A 413 21.47 -12.00 -18.68
C ALA A 413 20.47 -12.48 -17.59
N TRP A 414 20.87 -12.52 -16.30
CA TRP A 414 20.00 -12.86 -15.17
C TRP A 414 19.04 -11.72 -14.77
N GLU A 415 19.30 -10.52 -15.23
CA GLU A 415 18.56 -9.29 -14.97
C GLU A 415 17.15 -9.31 -15.58
N ALA A 416 17.00 -10.00 -16.72
CA ALA A 416 15.70 -10.19 -17.34
C ALA A 416 14.68 -10.92 -16.45
N GLN A 417 15.16 -11.84 -15.60
CA GLN A 417 14.29 -12.51 -14.63
C GLN A 417 13.93 -11.61 -13.43
N GLU A 418 14.81 -10.71 -13.05
CA GLU A 418 14.59 -9.80 -11.91
C GLU A 418 13.51 -8.76 -12.25
N ILE A 419 13.62 -8.12 -13.44
CA ILE A 419 12.60 -7.15 -13.86
C ILE A 419 11.24 -7.81 -14.09
N ALA A 420 11.20 -9.03 -14.65
CA ALA A 420 9.95 -9.78 -14.81
C ALA A 420 9.30 -10.14 -13.47
N ARG A 421 10.10 -10.41 -12.43
CA ARG A 421 9.60 -10.65 -11.07
C ARG A 421 9.01 -9.40 -10.42
N SER A 422 9.47 -8.23 -10.82
CA SER A 422 8.97 -6.95 -10.29
C SER A 422 7.60 -6.55 -10.88
N LEU A 423 7.13 -7.23 -11.94
CA LEU A 423 5.87 -6.89 -12.62
C LEU A 423 4.67 -6.78 -11.67
N PRO A 424 4.39 -7.75 -10.76
CA PRO A 424 3.24 -7.64 -9.85
C PRO A 424 3.36 -6.46 -8.88
N ALA A 425 4.56 -6.17 -8.38
CA ALA A 425 4.80 -5.05 -7.47
C ALA A 425 4.58 -3.70 -8.18
N VAL A 426 5.02 -3.58 -9.42
CA VAL A 426 4.84 -2.36 -10.23
C VAL A 426 3.39 -2.17 -10.65
N GLN A 427 2.67 -3.26 -10.97
CA GLN A 427 1.22 -3.22 -11.20
C GLN A 427 0.46 -2.71 -9.97
N THR A 428 0.80 -3.23 -8.79
CA THR A 428 0.20 -2.79 -7.53
C THR A 428 0.52 -1.33 -7.25
N LEU A 429 1.77 -0.90 -7.47
CA LEU A 429 2.18 0.50 -7.35
C LEU A 429 1.37 1.41 -8.28
N ALA A 430 1.24 1.05 -9.55
CA ALA A 430 0.45 1.81 -10.53
C ALA A 430 -1.03 1.91 -10.11
N SER A 431 -1.62 0.81 -9.64
CA SER A 431 -2.99 0.78 -9.14
C SER A 431 -3.17 1.64 -7.89
N GLN A 432 -2.22 1.62 -6.94
CA GLN A 432 -2.26 2.45 -5.73
C GLN A 432 -2.19 3.94 -6.07
N ILE A 433 -1.31 4.33 -7.00
CA ILE A 433 -1.22 5.72 -7.49
C ILE A 433 -2.55 6.14 -8.13
N GLY A 434 -3.12 5.31 -9.01
CA GLY A 434 -4.40 5.59 -9.66
C GLY A 434 -5.54 5.75 -8.67
N SER A 435 -5.62 4.87 -7.66
CA SER A 435 -6.63 4.93 -6.59
C SER A 435 -6.45 6.15 -5.69
N ALA A 436 -5.21 6.51 -5.35
CA ALA A 436 -4.91 7.68 -4.53
C ALA A 436 -5.30 8.99 -5.22
N LEU A 437 -4.99 9.12 -6.52
CA LEU A 437 -5.37 10.29 -7.32
C LEU A 437 -6.89 10.39 -7.51
N HIS A 438 -7.58 9.25 -7.69
CA HIS A 438 -9.04 9.23 -7.76
C HIS A 438 -9.68 9.65 -6.43
N GLY A 439 -9.19 9.11 -5.30
CA GLY A 439 -9.66 9.50 -3.96
C GLY A 439 -9.44 10.99 -3.66
N ALA A 440 -8.29 11.54 -4.06
CA ALA A 440 -7.98 12.97 -3.90
C ALA A 440 -8.92 13.86 -4.71
N GLU A 441 -9.28 13.45 -5.93
CA GLU A 441 -10.23 14.18 -6.78
C GLU A 441 -11.64 14.16 -6.20
N LEU A 442 -12.10 12.98 -5.73
CA LEU A 442 -13.40 12.87 -5.05
C LEU A 442 -13.47 13.74 -3.80
N TYR A 443 -12.41 13.70 -2.97
CA TYR A 443 -12.32 14.53 -1.77
C TYR A 443 -12.36 16.03 -2.10
N ARG A 444 -11.67 16.47 -3.17
CA ARG A 444 -11.71 17.87 -3.61
C ARG A 444 -13.10 18.27 -4.05
N ILE A 445 -13.79 17.44 -4.83
CA ILE A 445 -15.17 17.68 -5.26
C ILE A 445 -16.10 17.80 -4.06
N GLU A 446 -15.97 16.89 -3.08
CA GLU A 446 -16.77 16.94 -1.84
C GLU A 446 -16.53 18.23 -1.05
N GLN A 447 -15.28 18.68 -0.93
CA GLN A 447 -14.94 19.94 -0.28
C GLN A 447 -15.50 21.15 -1.01
N GLU A 448 -15.43 21.19 -2.34
CA GLU A 448 -16.01 22.25 -3.16
C GLU A 448 -17.55 22.31 -3.00
N LEU A 449 -18.21 21.15 -2.99
CA LEU A 449 -19.66 21.07 -2.76
C LEU A 449 -20.04 21.50 -1.34
N SER A 450 -19.30 21.07 -0.32
CA SER A 450 -19.53 21.48 1.08
C SER A 450 -19.40 22.99 1.25
N LEU A 451 -18.34 23.58 0.66
CA LEU A 451 -18.18 25.05 0.68
C LEU A 451 -19.32 25.77 -0.02
N ALA A 452 -19.78 25.25 -1.16
CA ALA A 452 -20.92 25.82 -1.85
C ALA A 452 -22.20 25.74 -1.03
N GLY A 453 -22.45 24.65 -0.31
CA GLY A 453 -23.57 24.52 0.64
C GLY A 453 -23.48 25.52 1.79
N GLN A 454 -22.30 25.78 2.34
CA GLN A 454 -22.11 26.82 3.35
C GLN A 454 -22.41 28.24 2.82
N ILE A 455 -21.95 28.54 1.61
CA ILE A 455 -22.25 29.83 0.96
C ILE A 455 -23.77 29.95 0.73
N GLN A 456 -24.41 28.91 0.23
CA GLN A 456 -25.84 28.87 -0.01
C GLN A 456 -26.65 29.07 1.28
N SER A 457 -26.31 28.40 2.36
CA SER A 457 -26.95 28.56 3.67
C SER A 457 -26.88 30.00 4.18
N SER A 458 -25.84 30.76 3.80
CA SER A 458 -25.71 32.18 4.15
C SER A 458 -26.73 33.09 3.45
N PHE A 459 -27.35 32.62 2.38
CA PHE A 459 -28.45 33.34 1.74
C PHE A 459 -29.79 33.20 2.48
N LEU A 460 -29.98 32.14 3.27
CA LEU A 460 -31.21 31.98 4.04
C LEU A 460 -31.23 32.93 5.23
N PRO A 461 -32.43 33.37 5.69
CA PRO A 461 -32.52 34.30 6.82
C PRO A 461 -32.07 33.55 8.09
N THR A 462 -31.03 34.06 8.75
CA THR A 462 -30.56 33.57 10.06
C THR A 462 -31.54 33.92 11.18
N ASP A 463 -32.17 35.07 11.10
CA ASP A 463 -33.15 35.58 12.05
C ASP A 463 -34.44 35.97 11.31
N LEU A 464 -35.55 35.39 11.74
CA LEU A 464 -36.86 35.74 11.21
C LEU A 464 -37.37 37.01 11.93
N PRO A 465 -38.08 37.90 11.18
CA PRO A 465 -38.63 39.12 11.74
C PRO A 465 -39.55 38.81 12.94
N VAL A 466 -39.32 39.48 14.05
CA VAL A 466 -40.23 39.42 15.22
C VAL A 466 -41.39 40.37 14.94
N GLN A 467 -42.60 39.83 14.91
CA GLN A 467 -43.81 40.58 14.67
C GLN A 467 -44.77 40.43 15.87
N PRO A 468 -45.14 41.50 16.56
CA PRO A 468 -46.08 41.41 17.71
C PRO A 468 -47.37 40.69 17.31
N GLY A 469 -47.82 39.74 18.12
CA GLY A 469 -49.02 38.94 17.89
C GLY A 469 -48.83 37.82 16.85
N TRP A 470 -47.59 37.53 16.47
CA TRP A 470 -47.26 36.47 15.54
C TRP A 470 -46.03 35.69 15.95
N GLN A 471 -46.08 34.37 15.80
CA GLN A 471 -44.94 33.50 15.88
C GLN A 471 -44.65 32.95 14.50
N ILE A 472 -43.40 33.15 14.02
CA ILE A 472 -42.96 32.61 12.73
C ILE A 472 -41.74 31.76 12.98
N THR A 473 -41.75 30.54 12.46
CA THR A 473 -40.61 29.61 12.50
C THR A 473 -40.41 28.95 11.14
N ALA A 474 -39.17 28.59 10.83
CA ALA A 474 -38.87 27.87 9.63
C ALA A 474 -37.74 26.85 9.88
N GLU A 475 -37.70 25.83 9.05
CA GLU A 475 -36.63 24.82 8.99
C GLU A 475 -36.38 24.45 7.54
N LEU A 476 -35.12 24.21 7.20
CA LEU A 476 -34.71 23.64 5.94
C LEU A 476 -33.65 22.58 6.22
N GLU A 477 -33.95 21.35 5.89
CA GLU A 477 -33.05 20.19 5.97
C GLU A 477 -32.68 19.76 4.55
N PRO A 478 -31.47 20.03 4.06
CA PRO A 478 -31.08 19.62 2.71
C PRO A 478 -30.86 18.11 2.65
N ALA A 479 -31.24 17.50 1.53
CA ALA A 479 -31.00 16.08 1.27
C ALA A 479 -29.56 15.79 0.84
N ARG A 480 -28.81 16.80 0.39
CA ARG A 480 -27.42 16.75 -0.06
C ARG A 480 -26.65 17.95 0.48
N GLU A 481 -25.44 18.15 -0.01
CA GLU A 481 -24.58 19.29 0.39
C GLU A 481 -25.20 20.65 0.04
N THR A 482 -26.06 20.70 -1.00
CA THR A 482 -26.75 21.90 -1.47
C THR A 482 -28.23 21.62 -1.65
N ALA A 483 -29.07 22.61 -1.36
CA ALA A 483 -30.54 22.54 -1.49
C ALA A 483 -31.07 23.29 -2.71
N GLY A 484 -32.12 22.75 -3.35
CA GLY A 484 -32.95 23.49 -4.33
C GLY A 484 -34.00 24.38 -3.67
N ASP A 485 -34.42 23.96 -2.48
CA ASP A 485 -35.42 24.66 -1.65
C ASP A 485 -34.93 25.94 -1.01
N PHE A 486 -35.83 26.88 -0.80
CA PHE A 486 -35.57 28.05 0.04
C PHE A 486 -36.84 28.68 0.58
N TYR A 487 -36.68 29.44 1.65
CA TYR A 487 -37.71 30.28 2.24
C TYR A 487 -37.16 31.68 2.53
N ASP A 488 -38.06 32.66 2.66
CA ASP A 488 -37.69 33.97 3.15
C ASP A 488 -38.91 34.63 3.87
N VAL A 489 -38.60 35.47 4.86
CA VAL A 489 -39.57 36.33 5.49
C VAL A 489 -39.06 37.76 5.45
N ILE A 490 -39.76 38.59 4.73
CA ILE A 490 -39.30 39.91 4.33
C ILE A 490 -40.15 40.98 5.03
N THR A 491 -39.53 41.84 5.81
CA THR A 491 -40.22 43.04 6.33
C THR A 491 -40.41 44.05 5.15
N LEU A 492 -41.64 44.25 4.77
CA LEU A 492 -42.01 45.14 3.68
C LEU A 492 -42.16 46.57 4.18
N PRO A 493 -42.01 47.59 3.28
CA PRO A 493 -42.44 48.95 3.58
C PRO A 493 -43.89 48.90 4.08
N ASN A 494 -44.31 49.82 4.93
CA ASN A 494 -45.64 49.86 5.58
C ASN A 494 -45.95 48.81 6.66
N GLY A 495 -44.92 48.06 7.17
CA GLY A 495 -45.06 47.12 8.28
C GLY A 495 -45.73 45.79 7.94
N ARG A 496 -45.94 45.49 6.67
CA ARG A 496 -46.40 44.16 6.23
C ARG A 496 -45.25 43.15 6.14
N LEU A 497 -45.59 41.88 6.10
CA LEU A 497 -44.64 40.79 5.97
C LEU A 497 -44.80 40.07 4.60
N GLY A 498 -43.72 39.98 3.84
CA GLY A 498 -43.62 39.06 2.71
C GLY A 498 -43.22 37.67 3.22
N ILE A 499 -44.01 36.65 2.94
CA ILE A 499 -43.74 35.25 3.30
C ILE A 499 -43.53 34.49 2.00
N LEU A 500 -42.39 33.77 1.91
CA LEU A 500 -41.93 33.09 0.70
C LEU A 500 -41.48 31.69 1.00
N ILE A 501 -41.90 30.73 0.19
CA ILE A 501 -41.32 29.39 0.11
C ILE A 501 -41.26 29.01 -1.38
N ALA A 502 -40.19 28.30 -1.75
CA ALA A 502 -39.96 27.91 -3.14
C ALA A 502 -39.11 26.64 -3.22
N ASP A 503 -39.26 25.94 -4.34
CA ASP A 503 -38.55 24.74 -4.64
C ASP A 503 -38.13 24.76 -6.14
N VAL A 504 -36.83 24.60 -6.39
CA VAL A 504 -36.21 24.57 -7.72
C VAL A 504 -36.23 23.16 -8.27
N ALA A 505 -36.77 22.99 -9.44
CA ALA A 505 -36.68 21.72 -10.17
C ALA A 505 -35.21 21.35 -10.44
N ASP A 506 -34.83 20.10 -10.18
CA ASP A 506 -33.48 19.55 -10.26
C ASP A 506 -32.70 19.64 -8.92
N LYS A 507 -31.54 18.99 -8.82
CA LYS A 507 -30.75 18.89 -7.58
C LYS A 507 -29.28 19.22 -7.84
N GLY A 508 -28.57 19.51 -6.75
CA GLY A 508 -27.13 19.78 -6.77
C GLY A 508 -26.78 21.23 -7.10
N MET A 509 -25.54 21.48 -7.53
CA MET A 509 -24.96 22.82 -7.67
C MET A 509 -25.76 23.73 -8.61
N GLY A 510 -26.31 23.22 -9.72
CA GLY A 510 -27.13 24.00 -10.65
C GLY A 510 -28.38 24.52 -9.98
N ALA A 511 -29.12 23.69 -9.26
CA ALA A 511 -30.33 24.11 -8.53
C ALA A 511 -30.00 25.12 -7.42
N ALA A 512 -28.87 24.91 -6.71
CA ALA A 512 -28.41 25.83 -5.66
C ALA A 512 -28.12 27.27 -6.19
N LEU A 513 -27.45 27.38 -7.35
CA LEU A 513 -27.16 28.65 -7.96
C LEU A 513 -28.45 29.34 -8.48
N TYR A 514 -29.34 28.52 -9.05
CA TYR A 514 -30.62 29.01 -9.53
C TYR A 514 -31.52 29.48 -8.39
N MET A 515 -31.51 28.77 -7.24
CA MET A 515 -32.15 29.17 -6.00
C MET A 515 -31.68 30.55 -5.54
N ALA A 516 -30.36 30.77 -5.46
CA ALA A 516 -29.77 32.04 -5.02
C ALA A 516 -30.21 33.23 -5.92
N LEU A 517 -30.24 32.99 -7.24
CA LEU A 517 -30.74 33.96 -8.21
C LEU A 517 -32.24 34.25 -7.96
N CYS A 518 -33.08 33.23 -7.92
CA CYS A 518 -34.51 33.35 -7.73
C CYS A 518 -34.86 34.07 -6.43
N ARG A 519 -34.22 33.65 -5.32
CA ARG A 519 -34.42 34.29 -4.02
C ARG A 519 -34.05 35.80 -4.04
N THR A 520 -32.90 36.11 -4.63
CA THR A 520 -32.42 37.50 -4.71
C THR A 520 -33.40 38.39 -5.52
N LEU A 521 -33.87 37.89 -6.65
CA LEU A 521 -34.82 38.60 -7.50
C LEU A 521 -36.18 38.75 -6.81
N LEU A 522 -36.72 37.67 -6.22
CA LEU A 522 -37.99 37.70 -5.47
C LEU A 522 -37.93 38.71 -4.32
N ARG A 523 -36.86 38.70 -3.53
CA ARG A 523 -36.67 39.63 -2.41
C ARG A 523 -36.56 41.07 -2.90
N THR A 524 -35.83 41.33 -3.97
CA THR A 524 -35.66 42.66 -4.55
C THR A 524 -37.01 43.24 -5.03
N TYR A 525 -37.74 42.44 -5.81
CA TYR A 525 -39.03 42.90 -6.35
C TYR A 525 -40.15 42.93 -5.29
N ALA A 526 -40.04 42.09 -4.24
CA ALA A 526 -40.93 42.16 -3.07
C ALA A 526 -40.86 43.53 -2.38
N LEU A 527 -39.66 44.07 -2.22
CA LEU A 527 -39.43 45.38 -1.62
C LEU A 527 -39.90 46.51 -2.55
N GLU A 528 -39.83 46.33 -3.87
CA GLU A 528 -40.27 47.34 -4.85
C GLU A 528 -41.80 47.34 -5.06
N TYR A 529 -42.41 46.16 -5.16
CA TYR A 529 -43.84 45.97 -5.47
C TYR A 529 -44.60 45.33 -4.29
N HIS A 530 -44.42 45.86 -3.09
CA HIS A 530 -44.77 45.30 -1.81
C HIS A 530 -46.26 44.93 -1.57
N ASP A 531 -47.17 45.40 -2.44
CA ASP A 531 -48.62 45.13 -2.37
C ASP A 531 -49.12 44.17 -3.45
N ARG A 532 -48.25 43.74 -4.35
CA ARG A 532 -48.59 43.01 -5.58
C ARG A 532 -47.84 41.71 -5.76
N PRO A 533 -48.18 40.65 -4.96
CA PRO A 533 -47.52 39.37 -5.09
C PRO A 533 -47.57 38.77 -6.50
N ASP A 534 -48.69 38.94 -7.20
CA ASP A 534 -48.84 38.57 -8.61
C ASP A 534 -47.81 39.27 -9.54
N PHE A 535 -47.56 40.53 -9.30
CA PHE A 535 -46.64 41.33 -10.11
C PHE A 535 -45.18 41.01 -9.77
N VAL A 536 -44.85 40.80 -8.48
CA VAL A 536 -43.51 40.34 -8.04
C VAL A 536 -43.14 39.06 -8.75
N VAL A 537 -44.01 38.05 -8.75
CA VAL A 537 -43.80 36.77 -9.41
C VAL A 537 -43.64 36.98 -10.93
N LYS A 538 -44.48 37.79 -11.55
CA LYS A 538 -44.43 38.07 -12.99
C LYS A 538 -43.12 38.75 -13.41
N VAL A 539 -42.65 39.75 -12.68
CA VAL A 539 -41.40 40.47 -13.02
C VAL A 539 -40.20 39.55 -12.77
N THR A 540 -40.21 38.75 -11.69
CA THR A 540 -39.18 37.76 -11.42
C THR A 540 -39.08 36.72 -12.55
N ASN A 541 -40.22 36.14 -12.99
CA ASN A 541 -40.23 35.21 -14.11
C ASN A 541 -39.61 35.81 -15.39
N ARG A 542 -40.02 37.04 -15.70
CA ARG A 542 -39.48 37.74 -16.86
C ARG A 542 -37.98 37.95 -16.75
N ARG A 543 -37.48 38.31 -15.57
CA ARG A 543 -36.06 38.57 -15.33
C ARG A 543 -35.23 37.32 -15.44
N ILE A 544 -35.68 36.24 -14.81
CA ILE A 544 -35.04 34.90 -14.89
C ILE A 544 -34.85 34.49 -16.35
N LEU A 545 -35.91 34.54 -17.16
CA LEU A 545 -35.88 34.13 -18.54
C LEU A 545 -35.05 35.05 -19.45
N MET A 546 -34.76 36.29 -19.01
CA MET A 546 -33.87 37.21 -19.74
C MET A 546 -32.39 36.98 -19.38
N ASP A 547 -32.09 36.54 -18.16
CA ASP A 547 -30.74 36.45 -17.64
C ASP A 547 -30.15 35.04 -17.72
N THR A 548 -30.99 34.01 -17.98
CA THR A 548 -30.55 32.60 -18.00
C THR A 548 -31.10 31.85 -19.21
N ASP A 549 -30.25 31.10 -19.88
CA ASP A 549 -30.63 30.14 -20.94
C ASP A 549 -30.91 28.70 -20.36
N VAL A 550 -31.04 28.59 -19.04
CA VAL A 550 -31.20 27.30 -18.36
C VAL A 550 -32.66 26.87 -18.40
N THR A 551 -32.91 25.61 -18.72
CA THR A 551 -34.26 25.01 -18.79
C THR A 551 -34.81 24.57 -17.43
N MET A 552 -34.42 25.25 -16.36
CA MET A 552 -34.90 25.00 -15.00
C MET A 552 -36.10 25.86 -14.67
N PHE A 553 -36.98 25.34 -13.81
CA PHE A 553 -38.10 26.12 -13.30
C PHE A 553 -38.13 26.08 -11.79
N VAL A 554 -38.81 27.03 -11.16
CA VAL A 554 -38.97 27.09 -9.69
C VAL A 554 -40.46 27.23 -9.36
N THR A 555 -40.92 26.41 -8.44
CA THR A 555 -42.25 26.57 -7.86
C THR A 555 -42.17 27.56 -6.71
N VAL A 556 -43.09 28.52 -6.64
CA VAL A 556 -43.02 29.59 -5.65
C VAL A 556 -44.40 29.83 -5.04
N PHE A 557 -44.47 29.91 -3.73
CA PHE A 557 -45.57 30.55 -3.02
C PHE A 557 -45.04 31.84 -2.40
N TYR A 558 -45.59 32.97 -2.80
CA TYR A 558 -45.28 34.27 -2.22
C TYR A 558 -46.54 34.96 -1.73
N ALA A 559 -46.55 35.41 -0.49
CA ALA A 559 -47.69 36.07 0.15
C ALA A 559 -47.30 37.37 0.86
N VAL A 560 -48.19 38.31 0.86
CA VAL A 560 -48.12 39.56 1.63
C VAL A 560 -49.15 39.51 2.74
N LEU A 561 -48.66 39.45 4.01
CA LEU A 561 -49.48 39.43 5.22
C LEU A 561 -49.55 40.81 5.81
N ASP A 562 -50.76 41.28 6.05
CA ASP A 562 -51.03 42.41 6.93
C ASP A 562 -51.16 41.90 8.38
N PRO A 563 -50.20 42.16 9.24
CA PRO A 563 -50.17 41.55 10.58
C PRO A 563 -51.25 42.12 11.52
N VAL A 564 -51.79 43.30 11.23
CA VAL A 564 -52.83 43.89 12.07
C VAL A 564 -54.20 43.26 11.79
N SER A 565 -54.57 43.16 10.53
CA SER A 565 -55.85 42.59 10.13
C SER A 565 -55.85 41.08 9.96
N GLY A 566 -54.68 40.44 9.75
CA GLY A 566 -54.54 39.01 9.41
C GLY A 566 -54.84 38.72 7.91
N LYS A 567 -55.09 39.78 7.11
CA LYS A 567 -55.34 39.63 5.64
C LYS A 567 -54.08 39.16 4.93
N LEU A 568 -54.21 38.09 4.18
CA LEU A 568 -53.17 37.49 3.34
C LEU A 568 -53.55 37.63 1.88
N VAL A 569 -52.70 38.32 1.09
CA VAL A 569 -52.78 38.34 -0.37
C VAL A 569 -51.65 37.50 -0.91
N TYR A 570 -51.95 36.46 -1.66
CA TYR A 570 -50.91 35.52 -2.10
C TYR A 570 -50.94 35.29 -3.60
N CYS A 571 -49.82 34.79 -4.11
CA CYS A 571 -49.67 34.20 -5.44
C CYS A 571 -48.98 32.81 -5.28
N ASN A 572 -49.66 31.77 -5.71
CA ASN A 572 -49.12 30.42 -5.75
C ASN A 572 -48.74 30.05 -7.18
N ALA A 573 -47.49 30.19 -7.49
CA ALA A 573 -46.90 29.94 -8.79
C ALA A 573 -46.44 28.48 -8.90
N GLY A 574 -47.38 27.57 -8.96
CA GLY A 574 -47.10 26.15 -9.17
C GLY A 574 -46.66 25.37 -7.94
N HIS A 575 -46.50 26.02 -6.79
CA HIS A 575 -45.99 25.38 -5.54
C HIS A 575 -47.07 24.51 -4.89
N HIS A 576 -46.65 23.61 -4.00
CA HIS A 576 -47.56 22.84 -3.17
C HIS A 576 -48.45 23.77 -2.34
N PRO A 577 -49.78 23.52 -2.34
CA PRO A 577 -50.70 24.42 -1.64
C PRO A 577 -50.40 24.46 -0.14
N PRO A 578 -50.02 25.63 0.43
CA PRO A 578 -49.90 25.78 1.85
C PRO A 578 -51.23 25.48 2.55
N LEU A 579 -51.17 25.05 3.80
CA LEU A 579 -52.33 24.71 4.62
C LEU A 579 -52.64 25.85 5.58
N LEU A 580 -53.84 26.39 5.51
CA LEU A 580 -54.37 27.25 6.51
C LEU A 580 -55.20 26.43 7.50
N VAL A 581 -54.66 26.21 8.66
CA VAL A 581 -55.25 25.42 9.74
C VAL A 581 -56.02 26.35 10.66
N ARG A 582 -57.31 26.15 10.76
CA ARG A 582 -58.19 26.99 11.58
C ARG A 582 -58.07 26.67 13.06
N ALA A 583 -58.39 27.63 13.89
CA ALA A 583 -58.32 27.54 15.34
C ALA A 583 -58.96 26.23 15.89
N PRO A 584 -58.53 25.77 17.09
CA PRO A 584 -59.04 24.53 17.66
C PRO A 584 -60.57 24.50 17.76
N GLY A 585 -61.16 23.36 17.36
CA GLY A 585 -62.62 23.14 17.37
C GLY A 585 -63.31 23.24 16.04
N SER A 586 -62.72 23.91 15.00
CA SER A 586 -63.28 23.88 13.65
C SER A 586 -62.93 22.58 12.89
N GLY A 587 -61.76 22.03 13.14
CA GLY A 587 -61.24 20.86 12.43
C GLY A 587 -60.91 21.12 10.93
N GLU A 588 -61.01 22.38 10.51
CA GLU A 588 -60.87 22.76 9.09
C GLU A 588 -59.41 23.02 8.72
N VAL A 589 -58.98 22.44 7.62
CA VAL A 589 -57.65 22.66 6.99
C VAL A 589 -57.91 23.07 5.55
N GLU A 590 -57.68 24.32 5.23
CA GLU A 590 -57.94 24.94 3.93
C GLU A 590 -56.64 25.02 3.11
N PRO A 591 -56.55 24.38 1.91
CA PRO A 591 -55.39 24.55 1.05
C PRO A 591 -55.43 25.84 0.28
N LEU A 592 -54.35 26.62 0.30
CA LEU A 592 -54.21 27.83 -0.52
C LEU A 592 -53.80 27.45 -1.98
N THR A 593 -54.82 27.33 -2.81
CA THR A 593 -54.69 26.72 -4.15
C THR A 593 -53.78 27.53 -5.10
N ARG A 594 -53.33 26.87 -6.15
CA ARG A 594 -52.49 27.48 -7.22
C ARG A 594 -53.23 28.60 -7.91
N THR A 595 -52.52 29.69 -8.16
CA THR A 595 -53.02 30.88 -8.88
C THR A 595 -52.25 31.17 -10.16
N GLY A 596 -51.26 30.38 -10.48
CA GLY A 596 -50.42 30.48 -11.66
C GLY A 596 -49.47 29.29 -11.84
N MET A 597 -48.66 29.36 -12.87
CA MET A 597 -47.64 28.32 -13.18
C MET A 597 -46.31 28.64 -12.54
N ALA A 598 -45.39 27.63 -12.50
CA ALA A 598 -44.03 27.80 -12.02
C ALA A 598 -43.26 28.86 -12.83
N LEU A 599 -42.31 29.54 -12.20
CA LEU A 599 -41.43 30.52 -12.83
C LEU A 599 -40.33 29.82 -13.64
N GLY A 600 -39.87 30.46 -14.69
CA GLY A 600 -38.84 29.92 -15.58
C GLY A 600 -39.35 28.94 -16.62
N ALA A 601 -40.61 28.46 -16.52
CA ALA A 601 -41.17 27.50 -17.44
C ALA A 601 -41.60 28.11 -18.80
N LEU A 602 -42.25 29.27 -18.77
CA LEU A 602 -42.76 29.93 -19.99
C LEU A 602 -42.65 31.47 -19.89
N PRO A 603 -42.34 32.15 -21.00
CA PRO A 603 -42.24 33.63 -21.03
C PRO A 603 -43.59 34.34 -20.73
N ALA A 604 -44.69 33.78 -21.17
CA ALA A 604 -46.02 34.35 -21.03
C ALA A 604 -46.85 33.57 -19.98
N GLY A 605 -46.50 33.74 -18.71
CA GLY A 605 -47.31 33.23 -17.61
C GLY A 605 -48.36 34.18 -17.12
N ASN A 606 -49.54 33.68 -16.73
CA ASN A 606 -50.57 34.45 -16.01
C ASN A 606 -50.55 34.04 -14.51
N TRP A 607 -50.49 35.04 -13.67
CA TRP A 607 -50.53 34.87 -12.22
C TRP A 607 -51.63 35.73 -11.62
N GLU A 608 -52.49 35.10 -10.86
CA GLU A 608 -53.61 35.77 -10.19
C GLU A 608 -53.35 35.89 -8.70
N ARG A 609 -54.13 36.72 -8.04
CA ARG A 609 -54.06 36.89 -6.59
C ARG A 609 -55.08 36.00 -5.89
N GLY A 610 -54.67 35.23 -4.93
CA GLY A 610 -55.54 34.62 -3.97
C GLY A 610 -55.67 35.50 -2.73
N LEU A 611 -56.76 35.37 -2.04
CA LEU A 611 -57.07 36.12 -0.81
C LEU A 611 -57.40 35.09 0.28
N ALA A 612 -56.86 35.28 1.49
CA ALA A 612 -57.19 34.52 2.69
C ALA A 612 -57.14 35.44 3.90
N GLU A 613 -57.71 35.05 5.00
CA GLU A 613 -57.61 35.73 6.26
C GLU A 613 -57.16 34.73 7.35
N ILE A 614 -56.15 35.11 8.08
CA ILE A 614 -55.62 34.31 9.20
C ILE A 614 -56.23 34.94 10.47
N ALA A 615 -57.18 34.24 11.08
CA ALA A 615 -57.81 34.65 12.34
C ALA A 615 -56.91 34.38 13.56
N PRO A 616 -57.15 34.98 14.72
CA PRO A 616 -56.44 34.59 15.93
C PRO A 616 -56.50 33.09 16.18
N ARG A 617 -55.33 32.49 16.53
CA ARG A 617 -55.07 31.09 16.75
C ARG A 617 -55.09 30.20 15.49
N ASP A 618 -55.19 30.77 14.30
CA ASP A 618 -54.97 30.06 13.05
C ASP A 618 -53.46 29.91 12.76
N GLN A 619 -53.11 28.86 12.02
CA GLN A 619 -51.74 28.56 11.57
C GLN A 619 -51.69 28.53 10.05
N LEU A 620 -50.73 29.20 9.46
CA LEU A 620 -50.37 29.04 8.04
C LEU A 620 -49.12 28.16 7.95
N ILE A 621 -49.24 27.00 7.30
CA ILE A 621 -48.16 26.00 7.16
C ILE A 621 -47.77 25.93 5.68
N LEU A 622 -46.56 26.37 5.39
CA LEU A 622 -45.94 26.29 4.06
C LEU A 622 -44.91 25.12 4.09
N TYR A 623 -44.90 24.35 3.05
CA TYR A 623 -44.02 23.15 2.98
C TYR A 623 -43.68 22.83 1.52
N THR A 624 -42.53 22.15 1.33
CA THR A 624 -42.10 21.59 0.05
C THR A 624 -42.47 20.13 -0.09
N ASP A 625 -42.31 19.56 -1.28
CA ASP A 625 -42.66 18.16 -1.54
C ASP A 625 -41.78 17.15 -0.81
N GLY A 626 -40.57 17.53 -0.36
CA GLY A 626 -39.75 16.69 0.50
C GLY A 626 -40.46 16.17 1.76
N ILE A 627 -41.47 16.91 2.28
CA ILE A 627 -42.32 16.43 3.36
C ILE A 627 -43.33 15.37 2.86
N THR A 628 -44.06 15.69 1.79
CA THR A 628 -45.11 14.78 1.29
C THR A 628 -44.58 13.58 0.54
N ASP A 629 -43.43 13.70 -0.09
CA ASP A 629 -42.74 12.66 -0.85
C ASP A 629 -41.72 11.88 -0.03
N ALA A 630 -41.54 12.23 1.27
CA ALA A 630 -40.75 11.42 2.21
C ALA A 630 -41.21 9.96 2.21
N GLN A 631 -40.25 9.02 2.05
CA GLN A 631 -40.52 7.60 1.84
C GLN A 631 -40.09 6.78 3.07
N ASP A 632 -40.88 5.76 3.40
CA ASP A 632 -40.47 4.71 4.32
C ASP A 632 -39.62 3.64 3.65
N ALA A 633 -39.15 2.66 4.43
CA ALA A 633 -38.33 1.56 3.93
C ALA A 633 -39.02 0.69 2.83
N THR A 634 -40.34 0.82 2.67
CA THR A 634 -41.13 0.10 1.64
C THR A 634 -41.35 0.94 0.38
N GLY A 635 -40.94 2.21 0.39
CA GLY A 635 -41.17 3.17 -0.70
C GLY A 635 -42.56 3.83 -0.65
N ALA A 636 -43.33 3.66 0.44
CA ALA A 636 -44.58 4.35 0.61
C ALA A 636 -44.31 5.81 0.98
N ARG A 637 -45.11 6.75 0.42
CA ARG A 637 -44.97 8.18 0.69
C ARG A 637 -45.74 8.62 1.92
N PHE A 638 -45.24 9.63 2.64
CA PHE A 638 -45.94 10.27 3.75
C PHE A 638 -47.31 10.81 3.31
N GLY A 639 -47.31 11.60 2.29
CA GLY A 639 -48.50 12.08 1.59
C GLY A 639 -49.19 13.25 2.27
N ARG A 640 -49.99 13.99 1.46
CA ARG A 640 -50.71 15.20 1.90
C ARG A 640 -51.74 14.93 2.98
N ASN A 641 -52.39 13.77 2.99
CA ASN A 641 -53.44 13.47 3.96
C ASN A 641 -52.83 13.34 5.36
N ARG A 642 -51.74 12.63 5.52
CA ARG A 642 -51.04 12.54 6.81
C ARG A 642 -50.55 13.89 7.29
N LEU A 643 -50.00 14.72 6.40
CA LEU A 643 -49.58 16.09 6.72
C LEU A 643 -50.77 16.90 7.28
N ALA A 644 -51.91 16.88 6.57
CA ALA A 644 -53.11 17.59 7.01
C ALA A 644 -53.68 17.04 8.34
N ASP A 645 -53.62 15.72 8.57
CA ASP A 645 -54.07 15.10 9.82
C ASP A 645 -53.20 15.50 11.00
N VAL A 646 -51.87 15.51 10.84
CA VAL A 646 -50.93 15.98 11.87
C VAL A 646 -51.13 17.48 12.11
N ALA A 647 -51.26 18.28 11.10
CA ALA A 647 -51.52 19.71 11.22
C ALA A 647 -52.86 19.99 11.99
N ARG A 648 -53.91 19.24 11.67
CA ARG A 648 -55.22 19.34 12.35
C ARG A 648 -55.13 18.93 13.81
N ALA A 649 -54.39 17.89 14.14
CA ALA A 649 -54.20 17.40 15.50
C ALA A 649 -53.48 18.43 16.39
N HIS A 650 -52.66 19.28 15.81
CA HIS A 650 -51.89 20.30 16.51
C HIS A 650 -52.36 21.74 16.19
N ALA A 651 -53.60 21.89 15.77
CA ALA A 651 -54.21 23.21 15.53
C ALA A 651 -54.15 24.09 16.77
N GLY A 652 -53.72 25.34 16.61
CA GLY A 652 -53.63 26.33 17.68
C GLY A 652 -52.43 26.18 18.64
N CYS A 653 -51.51 25.23 18.39
CA CYS A 653 -50.24 25.18 19.10
C CYS A 653 -49.31 26.33 18.62
N PRO A 654 -48.36 26.79 19.47
CA PRO A 654 -47.32 27.70 19.07
C PRO A 654 -46.55 27.20 17.85
N ALA A 655 -46.10 28.13 16.97
CA ALA A 655 -45.47 27.78 15.68
C ALA A 655 -44.30 26.80 15.82
N ARG A 656 -43.48 26.94 16.87
CA ARG A 656 -42.35 26.07 17.15
C ARG A 656 -42.79 24.64 17.49
N GLU A 657 -43.77 24.49 18.37
CA GLU A 657 -44.29 23.17 18.73
C GLU A 657 -44.93 22.47 17.54
N ALA A 658 -45.70 23.19 16.74
CA ALA A 658 -46.30 22.65 15.50
C ALA A 658 -45.24 22.18 14.52
N LYS A 659 -44.13 22.93 14.37
CA LYS A 659 -42.99 22.57 13.55
C LYS A 659 -42.37 21.25 14.03
N GLU A 660 -42.04 21.14 15.32
CA GLU A 660 -41.45 19.96 15.93
C GLU A 660 -42.35 18.73 15.72
N HIS A 661 -43.65 18.85 15.97
CA HIS A 661 -44.59 17.73 15.75
C HIS A 661 -44.69 17.26 14.29
N LEU A 662 -44.61 18.19 13.34
CA LEU A 662 -44.65 17.84 11.92
C LEU A 662 -43.39 17.12 11.50
N LEU A 663 -42.21 17.63 11.86
CA LEU A 663 -40.93 17.01 11.56
C LEU A 663 -40.75 15.65 12.24
N ASP A 664 -41.17 15.53 13.52
CA ASP A 664 -41.18 14.26 14.25
C ASP A 664 -42.07 13.20 13.58
N ALA A 665 -43.25 13.64 13.08
CA ALA A 665 -44.16 12.72 12.39
C ALA A 665 -43.56 12.22 11.06
N VAL A 666 -42.84 13.08 10.33
CA VAL A 666 -42.11 12.69 9.09
C VAL A 666 -40.96 11.73 9.45
N SER A 667 -40.15 12.07 10.44
CA SER A 667 -39.04 11.25 10.90
C SER A 667 -39.48 9.89 11.44
N ALA A 668 -40.57 9.82 12.21
CA ALA A 668 -41.16 8.58 12.69
C ALA A 668 -41.69 7.71 11.55
N PHE A 669 -42.15 8.30 10.47
CA PHE A 669 -42.63 7.59 9.27
C PHE A 669 -41.48 7.04 8.43
N THR A 670 -40.44 7.84 8.18
CA THR A 670 -39.28 7.45 7.34
C THR A 670 -38.37 6.44 8.04
N GLY A 671 -38.24 6.53 9.36
CA GLY A 671 -37.37 5.66 10.16
C GLY A 671 -35.91 5.77 9.76
N GLN A 672 -35.34 4.67 9.20
CA GLN A 672 -33.94 4.61 8.75
C GLN A 672 -33.78 4.82 7.22
N ALA A 673 -34.88 5.14 6.51
CA ALA A 673 -34.77 5.40 5.09
C ALA A 673 -33.99 6.70 4.81
N ALA A 674 -33.19 6.71 3.75
CA ALA A 674 -32.47 7.91 3.36
C ALA A 674 -33.43 9.02 2.93
N GLN A 675 -33.13 10.26 3.27
CA GLN A 675 -33.90 11.42 2.85
C GLN A 675 -33.87 11.53 1.31
N PHE A 676 -35.06 11.63 0.72
CA PHE A 676 -35.22 11.62 -0.75
C PHE A 676 -35.07 13.02 -1.35
N ASP A 677 -35.62 14.06 -0.70
CA ASP A 677 -35.59 15.44 -1.17
C ASP A 677 -35.39 16.43 -0.02
N ASP A 678 -35.12 17.69 -0.36
CA ASP A 678 -34.96 18.77 0.59
C ASP A 678 -36.28 18.97 1.37
N ILE A 679 -36.21 19.07 2.69
CA ILE A 679 -37.37 19.27 3.56
C ILE A 679 -37.39 20.73 4.00
N THR A 680 -38.38 21.48 3.53
CA THR A 680 -38.57 22.87 3.95
C THR A 680 -39.95 23.06 4.55
N LEU A 681 -39.99 23.66 5.73
CA LEU A 681 -41.21 23.96 6.50
C LEU A 681 -41.14 25.38 7.05
N LEU A 682 -42.19 26.15 6.83
CA LEU A 682 -42.36 27.48 7.42
C LEU A 682 -43.77 27.58 8.03
N ILE A 683 -43.86 27.98 9.27
CA ILE A 683 -45.13 28.11 9.99
C ILE A 683 -45.28 29.53 10.53
N ALA A 684 -46.42 30.17 10.19
CA ALA A 684 -46.81 31.42 10.78
C ALA A 684 -48.11 31.23 11.61
N PHE A 685 -48.03 31.48 12.91
CA PHE A 685 -49.10 31.34 13.88
C PHE A 685 -49.51 32.72 14.35
N ARG A 686 -50.82 33.03 14.30
CA ARG A 686 -51.36 34.27 14.85
C ARG A 686 -51.74 34.01 16.32
N GLU A 687 -51.12 34.76 17.22
CA GLU A 687 -51.49 34.75 18.64
C GLU A 687 -52.89 35.32 18.89
N GLU A 688 -53.35 35.37 20.12
CA GLU A 688 -54.68 35.85 20.49
C GLU A 688 -54.83 37.38 20.26
#